data_b2c1489b53dab9bee0ac7eb16f9cafbc
#
_entry.id   b2c1489b53dab9bee0ac7eb16f9cafbc
#
_cell.length_a   1.000
_cell.length_b   1.000
_cell.length_c   1.000
_cell.angle_alpha   90.00
_cell.angle_beta   90.00
_cell.angle_gamma   90.00
#
_symmetry.space_group_name_H-M   'P 1'
#
loop_
_entity.id
_entity.type
_entity.pdbx_description
1 polymer ?
#
loop_
_entity_poly.entity_id
_entity_poly.type
_entity_poly.pdbx_seq_one_letter_code
_entity_poly.pdbx_strand_id
1 'polypeptide(L)'
;MTKKIAMEAGADQRTPSVPQYFSWINNTNEGSTEAQTIINLDFFAWLKEQYGMQIKIYAWDAGNFDGAGRGYGDVDGPKFKGQYPRGYAPVAERAAEVGIRMGLWGSPDGYGDTPEQEQKRYDFMVDLCRKYHFALFKVDGVCGTLRPEKAPLYAQMLRDCRTYSPDLIVLNHRLDLYEADKYVTTSLWQGVETYVDVHSANQETCMHHRGFIFKRGLPEGLDRLLEDHGVCISSSVAYFEDDLIYQAFGRCMIVSPEIYGNPWLMRDDEYAKLARVYNLHRAVAPILVDGVALPETYGNTAVSRGSGTHRFVATGHHGWNVRKVTLKLDGEIGLESGVGKLALIQRFPTEKLVGIYDFGDSVEVELMPFRAHLFEVAAVEEALPVLENCEYEMIREDASGYPLEVKMLCCGDGEITLLAGGERRPYGHYEARDLREPAPLFLGRADRVISLGDRAEELYEVAQFAVDNDSLELRELRRAGETAIPQVQAARDAFFGQTTYTARGCDGEAVFDGDPDTYFDGQSKNMCGFSGGNQRVNDGCLRVDFGDVYEADEVEITCFAIYEPIAEVSAQTYTEQGSYSVDLKSWQATAPAERSVVESNVKSPVVKFSIHNVVCVNGDRVKVSYKLNGLPIRYFRLPAPMDRVYSVRLLKDGREIALSNPSVNNLQAPFDRQKWTALQEGAVTLPATVRDGDYLAVALNGVCGEEGAYCVAEVDGKWVGFPDRAPAYRSNIWEFVVTRTDRNYTYYLPLTADLAGKTVNVGVLLSNGVKDDLTCDVWLCPRH
;
A
#
# COMPACT_ATOMS: atom_id res chain seq x y z
N MET A 1 29.73 1.65 -2.10
CA MET A 1 30.40 1.29 -3.37
C MET A 1 29.70 0.04 -3.89
N THR A 2 28.93 0.14 -4.93
CA THR A 2 28.33 -1.02 -5.61
C THR A 2 29.46 -1.77 -6.29
N LYS A 3 29.66 -3.02 -5.88
CA LYS A 3 30.65 -3.91 -6.49
C LYS A 3 30.21 -4.13 -7.94
N LYS A 4 30.91 -3.57 -8.91
CA LYS A 4 30.70 -3.91 -10.33
C LYS A 4 31.19 -5.33 -10.55
N ILE A 5 30.27 -6.27 -10.51
CA ILE A 5 30.55 -7.68 -10.78
C ILE A 5 30.29 -7.90 -12.26
N ALA A 6 31.21 -8.55 -12.95
CA ALA A 6 30.96 -8.99 -14.32
C ALA A 6 29.88 -10.08 -14.29
N MET A 7 28.70 -9.79 -14.83
CA MET A 7 27.52 -10.65 -14.75
C MET A 7 27.55 -11.67 -15.89
N GLU A 8 27.50 -12.95 -15.55
CA GLU A 8 27.23 -14.05 -16.51
C GLU A 8 25.74 -14.45 -16.47
N ALA A 9 24.84 -13.46 -16.43
CA ALA A 9 23.54 -13.67 -15.81
C ALA A 9 22.33 -13.44 -16.72
N GLY A 10 22.38 -13.83 -17.96
CA GLY A 10 21.17 -13.88 -18.81
C GLY A 10 20.50 -12.53 -19.15
N ALA A 11 20.90 -11.45 -18.49
CA ALA A 11 20.43 -10.08 -18.74
C ALA A 11 21.57 -9.08 -18.60
N ASP A 12 21.49 -7.98 -19.33
CA ASP A 12 22.42 -6.85 -19.28
C ASP A 12 21.64 -5.52 -19.26
N GLN A 13 22.34 -4.39 -19.25
CA GLN A 13 21.76 -3.06 -19.25
C GLN A 13 20.82 -2.78 -20.44
N ARG A 14 20.93 -3.51 -21.53
CA ARG A 14 20.14 -3.36 -22.75
C ARG A 14 18.99 -4.36 -22.86
N THR A 15 18.89 -5.30 -21.95
CA THR A 15 17.79 -6.28 -21.90
C THR A 15 16.48 -5.56 -21.56
N PRO A 16 15.41 -5.67 -22.36
CA PRO A 16 14.13 -5.06 -22.05
C PRO A 16 13.57 -5.55 -20.72
N SER A 17 12.89 -4.67 -20.01
CA SER A 17 12.26 -5.00 -18.72
C SER A 17 11.17 -6.06 -18.87
N VAL A 18 11.02 -6.90 -17.85
CA VAL A 18 10.06 -8.00 -17.80
C VAL A 18 8.98 -7.68 -16.76
N PRO A 19 7.71 -7.55 -17.17
CA PRO A 19 6.62 -7.25 -16.25
C PRO A 19 6.26 -8.43 -15.37
N GLN A 20 6.10 -8.17 -14.06
CA GLN A 20 5.77 -9.23 -13.10
C GLN A 20 4.68 -8.84 -12.10
N TYR A 21 4.08 -9.87 -11.49
CA TYR A 21 3.36 -9.84 -10.23
C TYR A 21 4.15 -10.61 -9.18
N PHE A 22 4.21 -10.05 -7.97
CA PHE A 22 4.94 -10.64 -6.87
C PHE A 22 4.03 -10.78 -5.65
N SER A 23 3.82 -12.00 -5.14
CA SER A 23 2.93 -12.23 -4.01
C SER A 23 3.59 -11.82 -2.69
N TRP A 24 3.60 -10.53 -2.43
CA TRP A 24 4.21 -9.95 -1.25
C TRP A 24 3.19 -9.15 -0.45
N ILE A 25 3.19 -9.29 0.88
CA ILE A 25 2.39 -8.52 1.83
C ILE A 25 0.86 -8.62 1.58
N ASN A 26 0.05 -7.98 2.42
CA ASN A 26 -1.42 -7.94 2.33
C ASN A 26 -2.04 -9.34 2.18
N ASN A 27 -1.56 -10.31 2.97
CA ASN A 27 -1.94 -11.72 2.94
C ASN A 27 -1.64 -12.47 1.62
N THR A 28 -0.94 -11.87 0.69
CA THR A 28 -0.63 -12.54 -0.58
C THR A 28 0.51 -13.55 -0.45
N ASN A 29 1.48 -13.29 0.44
CA ASN A 29 2.57 -14.23 0.72
C ASN A 29 2.14 -15.36 1.67
N GLU A 30 1.52 -15.04 2.79
CA GLU A 30 1.06 -16.03 3.77
C GLU A 30 -0.15 -16.82 3.26
N GLY A 31 -1.01 -16.19 2.45
CA GLY A 31 -2.11 -16.81 1.74
C GLY A 31 -1.72 -17.47 0.43
N SER A 32 -0.44 -17.49 0.03
CA SER A 32 0.06 -18.11 -1.20
C SER A 32 -0.12 -19.64 -1.15
N THR A 33 -1.32 -20.07 -1.40
CA THR A 33 -1.68 -21.49 -1.54
C THR A 33 -1.88 -21.82 -3.02
N GLU A 34 -1.94 -23.11 -3.36
CA GLU A 34 -2.32 -23.55 -4.69
C GLU A 34 -3.64 -22.90 -5.16
N ALA A 35 -4.66 -22.91 -4.30
CA ALA A 35 -5.97 -22.33 -4.63
C ALA A 35 -5.89 -20.81 -4.86
N GLN A 36 -5.24 -20.07 -3.97
CA GLN A 36 -5.07 -18.63 -4.11
C GLN A 36 -4.27 -18.24 -5.36
N THR A 37 -3.21 -18.98 -5.64
CA THR A 37 -2.39 -18.73 -6.83
C THR A 37 -3.19 -18.95 -8.12
N ILE A 38 -4.01 -19.99 -8.18
CA ILE A 38 -4.88 -20.24 -9.35
C ILE A 38 -5.93 -19.14 -9.51
N ILE A 39 -6.57 -18.68 -8.42
CA ILE A 39 -7.50 -17.54 -8.46
C ILE A 39 -6.81 -16.31 -9.08
N ASN A 40 -5.61 -15.98 -8.64
CA ASN A 40 -4.87 -14.85 -9.16
C ASN A 40 -4.45 -15.03 -10.62
N LEU A 41 -4.01 -16.23 -11.02
CA LEU A 41 -3.68 -16.52 -12.43
C LEU A 41 -4.90 -16.40 -13.34
N ASP A 42 -6.07 -16.88 -12.91
CA ASP A 42 -7.33 -16.73 -13.63
C ASP A 42 -7.73 -15.25 -13.72
N PHE A 43 -7.48 -14.47 -12.68
CA PHE A 43 -7.72 -13.04 -12.67
C PHE A 43 -6.81 -12.29 -13.66
N PHE A 44 -5.51 -12.61 -13.73
CA PHE A 44 -4.60 -12.07 -14.73
C PHE A 44 -4.96 -12.51 -16.16
N ALA A 45 -5.48 -13.72 -16.34
CA ALA A 45 -6.01 -14.16 -17.62
C ALA A 45 -7.21 -13.30 -18.05
N TRP A 46 -8.12 -12.99 -17.13
CA TRP A 46 -9.24 -12.07 -17.36
C TRP A 46 -8.77 -10.65 -17.70
N LEU A 47 -7.80 -10.07 -16.96
CA LEU A 47 -7.23 -8.76 -17.27
C LEU A 47 -6.60 -8.72 -18.67
N LYS A 48 -5.96 -9.81 -19.08
CA LYS A 48 -5.42 -9.94 -20.44
C LYS A 48 -6.53 -9.97 -21.50
N GLU A 49 -7.62 -10.69 -21.25
CA GLU A 49 -8.75 -10.78 -22.16
C GLU A 49 -9.50 -9.45 -22.29
N GLN A 50 -9.78 -8.78 -21.17
CA GLN A 50 -10.59 -7.56 -21.13
C GLN A 50 -9.84 -6.30 -21.55
N TYR A 51 -8.59 -6.17 -21.10
CA TYR A 51 -7.82 -4.92 -21.21
C TYR A 51 -6.49 -5.09 -21.95
N GLY A 52 -6.15 -6.30 -22.40
CA GLY A 52 -4.87 -6.58 -23.06
C GLY A 52 -3.66 -6.62 -22.12
N MET A 53 -3.86 -6.49 -20.80
CA MET A 53 -2.77 -6.52 -19.83
C MET A 53 -2.05 -7.87 -19.81
N GLN A 54 -0.72 -7.85 -19.84
CA GLN A 54 0.08 -9.07 -19.77
C GLN A 54 1.19 -8.91 -18.73
N ILE A 55 1.21 -9.80 -17.75
CA ILE A 55 2.40 -10.08 -16.95
C ILE A 55 3.17 -11.27 -17.57
N LYS A 56 4.46 -11.35 -17.32
CA LYS A 56 5.30 -12.45 -17.82
C LYS A 56 5.73 -13.39 -16.70
N ILE A 57 5.83 -12.86 -15.48
CA ILE A 57 6.25 -13.61 -14.29
C ILE A 57 5.22 -13.45 -13.20
N TYR A 58 4.85 -14.56 -12.56
CA TYR A 58 4.16 -14.61 -11.29
C TYR A 58 5.12 -15.22 -10.28
N ALA A 59 5.64 -14.42 -9.38
CA ALA A 59 6.58 -14.89 -8.37
C ALA A 59 5.93 -14.92 -6.98
N TRP A 60 6.23 -15.98 -6.21
CA TRP A 60 5.92 -16.03 -4.80
C TRP A 60 7.05 -15.40 -3.99
N ASP A 61 6.68 -14.62 -2.99
CA ASP A 61 7.60 -14.19 -1.94
C ASP A 61 7.60 -15.18 -0.76
N ALA A 62 8.22 -14.79 0.35
CA ALA A 62 8.29 -15.58 1.58
C ALA A 62 6.92 -16.13 1.98
N GLY A 63 6.88 -17.30 2.54
CA GLY A 63 5.66 -17.90 3.09
C GLY A 63 5.25 -19.24 2.53
N ASN A 64 5.64 -19.62 1.31
CA ASN A 64 5.21 -20.92 0.78
C ASN A 64 6.08 -22.09 1.21
N PHE A 65 7.39 -21.99 1.21
CA PHE A 65 8.22 -23.11 1.66
C PHE A 65 9.40 -22.68 2.53
N ASP A 66 9.27 -21.55 3.17
CA ASP A 66 10.18 -21.11 4.19
C ASP A 66 10.00 -21.95 5.46
N GLY A 67 11.08 -22.50 5.90
CA GLY A 67 11.16 -23.29 7.13
C GLY A 67 12.18 -22.68 8.10
N ALA A 68 12.29 -23.26 9.29
CA ALA A 68 13.28 -22.83 10.28
C ALA A 68 14.68 -23.32 9.89
N GLY A 69 15.65 -22.41 9.83
CA GLY A 69 17.08 -22.73 9.65
C GLY A 69 17.37 -23.54 8.39
N ARG A 70 18.19 -24.57 8.53
CA ARG A 70 18.67 -25.40 7.42
C ARG A 70 17.60 -26.34 6.82
N GLY A 71 16.41 -26.42 7.41
CA GLY A 71 15.25 -27.11 6.85
C GLY A 71 14.48 -26.31 5.79
N TYR A 72 14.98 -25.16 5.41
CA TYR A 72 14.39 -24.31 4.41
C TYR A 72 14.27 -25.02 3.04
N GLY A 73 13.12 -24.82 2.39
CA GLY A 73 12.84 -25.48 1.13
C GLY A 73 12.39 -26.94 1.26
N ASP A 74 11.91 -27.35 2.43
CA ASP A 74 11.39 -28.71 2.63
C ASP A 74 9.99 -28.87 2.06
N VAL A 75 9.92 -29.26 0.80
CA VAL A 75 8.68 -29.57 0.07
C VAL A 75 8.00 -30.86 0.55
N ASP A 76 8.61 -31.59 1.45
CA ASP A 76 7.98 -32.74 2.12
C ASP A 76 7.38 -32.38 3.48
N GLY A 77 7.65 -31.14 3.94
CA GLY A 77 7.14 -30.63 5.22
C GLY A 77 5.63 -30.39 5.24
N PRO A 78 5.03 -30.37 6.43
CA PRO A 78 3.59 -30.22 6.56
C PRO A 78 3.08 -28.86 6.07
N LYS A 79 3.86 -27.79 6.19
CA LYS A 79 3.51 -26.45 5.70
C LYS A 79 3.33 -26.48 4.19
N PHE A 80 4.35 -26.91 3.45
CA PHE A 80 4.29 -26.99 2.00
C PHE A 80 3.15 -27.89 1.51
N LYS A 81 3.01 -29.10 2.10
CA LYS A 81 1.94 -30.03 1.74
C LYS A 81 0.54 -29.49 2.05
N GLY A 82 0.42 -28.64 3.07
CA GLY A 82 -0.85 -27.96 3.39
C GLY A 82 -1.20 -26.89 2.35
N GLN A 83 -0.22 -26.11 1.90
CA GLN A 83 -0.41 -25.03 0.94
C GLN A 83 -0.50 -25.54 -0.51
N TYR A 84 0.33 -26.50 -0.86
CA TYR A 84 0.44 -27.10 -2.21
C TYR A 84 0.28 -28.62 -2.16
N PRO A 85 -0.91 -29.14 -1.92
CA PRO A 85 -1.14 -30.58 -1.72
C PRO A 85 -0.77 -31.44 -2.94
N ARG A 86 -0.75 -30.83 -4.13
CA ARG A 86 -0.35 -31.47 -5.38
C ARG A 86 1.03 -30.98 -5.90
N GLY A 87 1.80 -30.28 -5.05
CA GLY A 87 3.05 -29.64 -5.44
C GLY A 87 2.85 -28.44 -6.37
N TYR A 88 3.90 -28.00 -7.03
CA TYR A 88 3.84 -26.83 -7.92
C TYR A 88 3.26 -27.09 -9.32
N ALA A 89 3.10 -28.35 -9.72
CA ALA A 89 2.63 -28.68 -11.06
C ALA A 89 1.34 -27.99 -11.48
N PRO A 90 0.25 -28.00 -10.68
CA PRO A 90 -1.01 -27.39 -11.09
C PRO A 90 -0.92 -25.89 -11.36
N VAL A 91 -0.17 -25.16 -10.51
CA VAL A 91 0.00 -23.71 -10.68
C VAL A 91 0.92 -23.38 -11.84
N ALA A 92 2.00 -24.15 -12.04
CA ALA A 92 2.93 -23.96 -13.17
C ALA A 92 2.26 -24.26 -14.51
N GLU A 93 1.45 -25.31 -14.58
CA GLU A 93 0.65 -25.67 -15.76
C GLU A 93 -0.36 -24.56 -16.08
N ARG A 94 -1.11 -24.10 -15.06
CA ARG A 94 -2.07 -23.01 -15.27
C ARG A 94 -1.40 -21.70 -15.68
N ALA A 95 -0.27 -21.36 -15.09
CA ALA A 95 0.52 -20.20 -15.49
C ALA A 95 0.95 -20.30 -16.96
N ALA A 96 1.45 -21.46 -17.39
CA ALA A 96 1.84 -21.69 -18.77
C ALA A 96 0.67 -21.55 -19.77
N GLU A 97 -0.52 -22.05 -19.43
CA GLU A 97 -1.73 -21.91 -20.24
C GLU A 97 -2.07 -20.44 -20.52
N VAL A 98 -1.89 -19.56 -19.53
CA VAL A 98 -2.17 -18.11 -19.67
C VAL A 98 -0.99 -17.29 -20.17
N GLY A 99 0.16 -17.95 -20.42
CA GLY A 99 1.39 -17.35 -20.95
C GLY A 99 2.25 -16.65 -19.90
N ILE A 100 2.19 -17.11 -18.65
CA ILE A 100 2.93 -16.63 -17.49
C ILE A 100 3.90 -17.72 -17.04
N ARG A 101 5.08 -17.33 -16.55
CA ARG A 101 6.06 -18.22 -15.94
C ARG A 101 6.13 -17.95 -14.44
N MET A 102 6.48 -18.98 -13.68
CA MET A 102 6.55 -18.89 -12.23
C MET A 102 7.90 -18.38 -11.73
N GLY A 103 7.89 -17.73 -10.58
CA GLY A 103 9.08 -17.34 -9.82
C GLY A 103 8.97 -17.79 -8.36
N LEU A 104 10.09 -17.82 -7.65
CA LEU A 104 10.18 -18.34 -6.30
C LEU A 104 11.12 -17.50 -5.44
N TRP A 105 10.68 -17.17 -4.22
CA TRP A 105 11.54 -16.63 -3.17
C TRP A 105 12.18 -17.75 -2.37
N GLY A 106 13.42 -17.53 -1.93
CA GLY A 106 14.09 -18.52 -1.12
C GLY A 106 15.38 -18.04 -0.46
N SER A 107 15.80 -18.76 0.59
CA SER A 107 17.15 -18.62 1.11
C SER A 107 18.18 -19.21 0.14
N PRO A 108 19.36 -18.61 0.02
CA PRO A 108 20.43 -19.21 -0.77
C PRO A 108 20.97 -20.50 -0.13
N ASP A 109 20.91 -20.65 1.20
CA ASP A 109 21.42 -21.81 1.93
C ASP A 109 20.30 -22.73 2.45
N GLY A 110 19.77 -23.55 1.54
CA GLY A 110 18.84 -24.63 1.88
C GLY A 110 19.45 -26.03 1.74
N TYR A 111 20.77 -26.14 1.69
CA TYR A 111 21.44 -27.40 1.37
C TYR A 111 21.51 -28.43 2.52
N GLY A 112 21.19 -28.01 3.76
CA GLY A 112 21.35 -28.91 4.89
C GLY A 112 22.84 -29.23 5.18
N ASP A 113 23.10 -30.36 5.88
CA ASP A 113 24.42 -30.72 6.39
C ASP A 113 24.97 -32.05 5.83
N THR A 114 24.16 -32.77 5.06
CA THR A 114 24.59 -34.07 4.47
C THR A 114 24.58 -34.01 2.96
N PRO A 115 25.38 -34.87 2.28
CA PRO A 115 25.39 -34.97 0.82
C PRO A 115 23.99 -35.22 0.23
N GLU A 116 23.16 -36.01 0.90
CA GLU A 116 21.78 -36.30 0.47
C GLU A 116 20.89 -35.07 0.51
N GLN A 117 21.03 -34.20 1.54
CA GLN A 117 20.32 -32.95 1.65
C GLN A 117 20.77 -31.94 0.60
N GLU A 118 22.10 -31.88 0.36
CA GLU A 118 22.65 -31.05 -0.70
C GLU A 118 22.10 -31.44 -2.07
N GLN A 119 22.13 -32.74 -2.41
CA GLN A 119 21.61 -33.22 -3.66
C GLN A 119 20.10 -32.97 -3.81
N LYS A 120 19.35 -33.21 -2.75
CA LYS A 120 17.91 -32.94 -2.73
C LYS A 120 17.59 -31.48 -3.06
N ARG A 121 18.31 -30.54 -2.44
CA ARG A 121 18.14 -29.09 -2.71
C ARG A 121 18.51 -28.74 -4.13
N TYR A 122 19.66 -29.25 -4.59
CA TYR A 122 20.15 -29.04 -5.94
C TYR A 122 19.14 -29.51 -6.99
N ASP A 123 18.73 -30.79 -6.86
CA ASP A 123 17.77 -31.39 -7.79
C ASP A 123 16.43 -30.64 -7.80
N PHE A 124 15.95 -30.22 -6.64
CA PHE A 124 14.71 -29.46 -6.53
C PHE A 124 14.78 -28.16 -7.33
N MET A 125 15.80 -27.34 -7.14
CA MET A 125 15.94 -26.05 -7.82
C MET A 125 16.14 -26.21 -9.33
N VAL A 126 16.95 -27.18 -9.75
CA VAL A 126 17.12 -27.47 -11.17
C VAL A 126 15.84 -28.01 -11.80
N ASP A 127 15.08 -28.82 -11.07
CA ASP A 127 13.81 -29.38 -11.54
C ASP A 127 12.73 -28.31 -11.76
N LEU A 128 12.70 -27.25 -10.96
CA LEU A 128 11.80 -26.12 -11.20
C LEU A 128 12.01 -25.51 -12.58
N CYS A 129 13.27 -25.37 -13.00
CA CYS A 129 13.60 -24.87 -14.32
C CYS A 129 13.39 -25.94 -15.40
N ARG A 130 13.82 -27.20 -15.17
CA ARG A 130 13.72 -28.29 -16.13
C ARG A 130 12.28 -28.69 -16.45
N LYS A 131 11.41 -28.74 -15.43
CA LYS A 131 10.02 -29.20 -15.58
C LYS A 131 9.05 -28.06 -15.91
N TYR A 132 9.27 -26.87 -15.34
CA TYR A 132 8.29 -25.80 -15.37
C TYR A 132 8.84 -24.47 -15.91
N HIS A 133 10.12 -24.43 -16.31
CA HIS A 133 10.76 -23.23 -16.88
C HIS A 133 10.62 -21.99 -15.99
N PHE A 134 10.86 -22.13 -14.68
CA PHE A 134 10.81 -20.99 -13.76
C PHE A 134 11.65 -19.82 -14.30
N ALA A 135 11.14 -18.60 -14.15
CA ALA A 135 11.71 -17.40 -14.75
C ALA A 135 12.47 -16.54 -13.74
N LEU A 136 12.21 -16.72 -12.43
CA LEU A 136 12.79 -15.88 -11.40
C LEU A 136 13.06 -16.66 -10.12
N PHE A 137 14.23 -16.40 -9.52
CA PHE A 137 14.53 -16.73 -8.12
C PHE A 137 14.94 -15.47 -7.38
N LYS A 138 14.25 -15.15 -6.29
CA LYS A 138 14.66 -14.13 -5.32
C LYS A 138 15.33 -14.82 -4.15
N VAL A 139 16.57 -14.43 -3.83
CA VAL A 139 17.31 -14.99 -2.71
C VAL A 139 17.46 -13.98 -1.59
N ASP A 140 17.08 -14.39 -0.40
CA ASP A 140 17.03 -13.56 0.80
C ASP A 140 17.58 -14.34 1.99
N GLY A 141 18.14 -13.62 2.97
CA GLY A 141 18.80 -14.19 4.14
C GLY A 141 17.90 -14.53 5.33
N VAL A 142 16.58 -14.46 5.18
CA VAL A 142 15.64 -14.69 6.29
C VAL A 142 15.84 -16.03 6.99
N CYS A 143 16.10 -17.10 6.24
CA CYS A 143 16.34 -18.44 6.77
C CYS A 143 17.85 -18.82 6.81
N GLY A 144 18.72 -17.83 6.73
CA GLY A 144 20.17 -18.00 6.77
C GLY A 144 20.87 -17.53 5.51
N THR A 145 22.08 -16.98 5.69
CA THR A 145 22.97 -16.59 4.60
C THR A 145 23.64 -17.80 3.98
N LEU A 146 24.08 -17.68 2.73
CA LEU A 146 24.85 -18.73 2.07
C LEU A 146 26.14 -19.01 2.88
N ARG A 147 26.40 -20.28 3.20
CA ARG A 147 27.66 -20.68 3.78
C ARG A 147 28.77 -20.65 2.70
N PRO A 148 29.96 -20.11 2.99
CA PRO A 148 31.02 -19.97 2.00
C PRO A 148 31.36 -21.27 1.29
N GLU A 149 31.41 -22.38 2.02
CA GLU A 149 31.70 -23.71 1.48
C GLU A 149 30.62 -24.26 0.54
N LYS A 150 29.41 -23.67 0.57
CA LYS A 150 28.31 -24.04 -0.35
C LYS A 150 28.26 -23.18 -1.62
N ALA A 151 29.03 -22.11 -1.68
CA ALA A 151 29.01 -21.18 -2.80
C ALA A 151 29.36 -21.82 -4.15
N PRO A 152 30.34 -22.72 -4.24
CA PRO A 152 30.62 -23.47 -5.52
C PRO A 152 29.41 -24.28 -5.99
N LEU A 153 28.74 -24.98 -5.08
CA LEU A 153 27.56 -25.79 -5.39
C LEU A 153 26.39 -24.90 -5.82
N TYR A 154 26.20 -23.77 -5.15
CA TYR A 154 25.16 -22.79 -5.49
C TYR A 154 25.40 -22.19 -6.88
N ALA A 155 26.65 -21.81 -7.19
CA ALA A 155 27.03 -21.30 -8.49
C ALA A 155 26.79 -22.36 -9.60
N GLN A 156 27.10 -23.64 -9.35
CA GLN A 156 26.82 -24.70 -10.28
C GLN A 156 25.33 -24.90 -10.50
N MET A 157 24.54 -24.89 -9.41
CA MET A 157 23.08 -25.00 -9.47
C MET A 157 22.46 -23.92 -10.37
N LEU A 158 22.89 -22.65 -10.22
CA LEU A 158 22.38 -21.56 -11.05
C LEU A 158 22.74 -21.74 -12.53
N ARG A 159 23.95 -22.21 -12.84
CA ARG A 159 24.33 -22.58 -14.23
C ARG A 159 23.41 -23.64 -14.80
N ASP A 160 23.17 -24.71 -14.03
CA ASP A 160 22.35 -25.83 -14.49
C ASP A 160 20.87 -25.45 -14.61
N CYS A 161 20.36 -24.60 -13.72
CA CYS A 161 19.03 -23.98 -13.88
C CYS A 161 18.92 -23.26 -15.22
N ARG A 162 19.94 -22.44 -15.59
CA ARG A 162 19.96 -21.72 -16.87
C ARG A 162 20.09 -22.57 -18.10
N THR A 163 20.52 -23.82 -17.99
CA THR A 163 20.43 -24.77 -19.10
C THR A 163 19.01 -24.99 -19.57
N TYR A 164 18.04 -24.92 -18.65
CA TYR A 164 16.60 -25.10 -18.92
C TYR A 164 15.82 -23.79 -18.98
N SER A 165 16.27 -22.76 -18.28
CA SER A 165 15.72 -21.41 -18.28
C SER A 165 16.85 -20.40 -18.53
N PRO A 166 17.27 -20.19 -19.80
CA PRO A 166 18.46 -19.38 -20.13
C PRO A 166 18.33 -17.92 -19.68
N ASP A 167 17.13 -17.41 -19.62
CA ASP A 167 16.75 -16.05 -19.21
C ASP A 167 16.34 -15.96 -17.73
N LEU A 168 16.68 -16.97 -16.91
CA LEU A 168 16.38 -16.99 -15.49
C LEU A 168 16.95 -15.74 -14.80
N ILE A 169 16.08 -14.95 -14.20
CA ILE A 169 16.41 -13.79 -13.38
C ILE A 169 16.69 -14.28 -11.96
N VAL A 170 17.81 -13.88 -11.39
CA VAL A 170 18.14 -14.15 -9.99
C VAL A 170 18.33 -12.84 -9.28
N LEU A 171 17.41 -12.50 -8.37
CA LEU A 171 17.46 -11.30 -7.54
C LEU A 171 18.25 -11.62 -6.27
N ASN A 172 19.28 -10.84 -5.99
CA ASN A 172 20.03 -10.93 -4.74
C ASN A 172 19.55 -9.84 -3.77
N HIS A 173 18.86 -10.28 -2.73
CA HIS A 173 18.32 -9.40 -1.71
C HIS A 173 19.32 -9.20 -0.57
N ARG A 174 20.35 -8.36 -0.79
CA ARG A 174 21.36 -7.91 0.19
C ARG A 174 22.31 -8.98 0.72
N LEU A 175 22.59 -10.03 -0.02
CA LEU A 175 23.43 -11.13 0.46
C LEU A 175 24.81 -11.14 -0.21
N ASP A 176 25.81 -11.63 0.53
CA ASP A 176 27.08 -12.07 -0.03
C ASP A 176 26.93 -13.53 -0.50
N LEU A 177 27.04 -13.73 -1.81
CA LEU A 177 26.94 -15.06 -2.44
C LEU A 177 28.31 -15.53 -2.92
N TYR A 178 29.38 -14.84 -2.53
CA TYR A 178 30.76 -15.17 -2.84
C TYR A 178 30.99 -15.33 -4.34
N GLU A 179 31.53 -16.48 -4.79
CA GLU A 179 31.75 -16.74 -6.19
C GLU A 179 30.47 -16.89 -7.02
N ALA A 180 29.34 -17.12 -6.39
CA ALA A 180 28.05 -17.16 -7.05
C ALA A 180 27.47 -15.78 -7.39
N ASP A 181 28.01 -14.70 -6.84
CA ASP A 181 27.56 -13.31 -7.13
C ASP A 181 27.54 -13.01 -8.64
N LYS A 182 28.46 -13.57 -9.40
CA LYS A 182 28.50 -13.38 -10.86
C LYS A 182 27.33 -14.02 -11.64
N TYR A 183 26.57 -14.91 -10.99
CA TYR A 183 25.42 -15.59 -11.59
C TYR A 183 24.07 -14.97 -11.19
N VAL A 184 24.05 -13.98 -10.29
CA VAL A 184 22.83 -13.22 -10.04
C VAL A 184 22.62 -12.19 -11.14
N THR A 185 21.37 -11.82 -11.36
CA THR A 185 21.00 -10.83 -12.39
C THR A 185 20.98 -9.44 -11.83
N THR A 186 20.33 -9.26 -10.67
CA THR A 186 20.18 -7.96 -10.02
C THR A 186 20.44 -8.08 -8.53
N SER A 187 20.64 -6.93 -7.87
CA SER A 187 20.74 -6.86 -6.42
C SER A 187 19.94 -5.69 -5.89
N LEU A 188 19.54 -5.74 -4.63
CA LEU A 188 18.74 -4.69 -4.01
C LEU A 188 19.45 -3.34 -4.08
N TRP A 189 18.75 -2.34 -4.58
CA TRP A 189 19.28 -1.01 -4.75
C TRP A 189 19.64 -0.38 -3.40
N GLN A 190 20.88 0.06 -3.27
CA GLN A 190 21.45 0.73 -2.09
C GLN A 190 21.19 0.04 -0.74
N GLY A 191 20.68 -1.17 -0.72
CA GLY A 191 20.39 -1.92 0.49
C GLY A 191 19.29 -1.32 1.38
N VAL A 192 18.44 -0.47 0.84
CA VAL A 192 17.35 0.20 1.55
C VAL A 192 16.02 -0.18 0.93
N GLU A 193 15.16 -0.75 1.72
CA GLU A 193 13.77 -1.04 1.34
C GLU A 193 12.84 0.09 1.78
N THR A 194 11.87 0.40 0.92
CA THR A 194 10.83 1.39 1.23
C THR A 194 9.48 0.85 0.79
N TYR A 195 8.72 0.31 1.71
CA TYR A 195 7.35 -0.20 1.49
C TYR A 195 6.34 0.83 1.98
N VAL A 196 6.37 2.02 1.41
CA VAL A 196 5.62 3.17 1.92
C VAL A 196 4.12 2.98 1.82
N ASP A 197 3.68 2.35 0.75
CA ASP A 197 2.27 2.17 0.41
C ASP A 197 1.63 0.97 1.08
N VAL A 198 2.42 0.09 1.69
CA VAL A 198 1.94 -1.22 2.16
C VAL A 198 1.73 -1.29 3.65
N HIS A 199 2.64 -0.69 4.40
CA HIS A 199 2.66 -0.78 5.85
C HIS A 199 2.01 0.41 6.54
N SER A 200 1.32 1.21 5.79
CA SER A 200 0.66 2.39 6.31
C SER A 200 -0.67 2.02 6.93
N ALA A 201 -0.63 1.61 8.17
CA ALA A 201 -1.83 1.38 8.94
C ALA A 201 -2.57 2.70 9.18
N ASN A 202 -3.88 2.69 9.26
CA ASN A 202 -4.76 3.82 9.52
C ASN A 202 -4.65 4.99 8.56
N GLN A 203 -4.08 4.81 7.39
CA GLN A 203 -4.11 5.86 6.42
C GLN A 203 -5.02 5.48 5.27
N GLU A 204 -5.80 6.44 4.90
CA GLU A 204 -6.48 6.49 3.63
C GLU A 204 -5.56 7.12 2.60
N THR A 205 -6.08 7.37 1.48
CA THR A 205 -5.45 8.13 0.45
C THR A 205 -4.87 9.41 0.95
N CYS A 206 -3.63 9.58 0.66
CA CYS A 206 -2.86 10.68 1.15
C CYS A 206 -1.99 11.23 0.02
N MET A 207 -2.40 12.32 -0.57
CA MET A 207 -1.64 12.97 -1.63
C MET A 207 -0.23 13.36 -1.17
N HIS A 208 -0.12 13.88 0.04
CA HIS A 208 1.17 14.25 0.63
C HIS A 208 2.10 13.03 0.81
N HIS A 209 1.56 11.89 1.18
CA HIS A 209 2.32 10.65 1.38
C HIS A 209 3.06 10.23 0.10
N ARG A 210 2.48 10.45 -1.04
CA ARG A 210 3.06 10.10 -2.34
C ARG A 210 4.41 10.76 -2.61
N GLY A 211 4.65 11.94 -2.04
CA GLY A 211 5.95 12.58 -2.10
C GLY A 211 7.09 11.74 -1.56
N PHE A 212 6.83 10.78 -0.69
CA PHE A 212 7.84 9.85 -0.19
C PHE A 212 8.14 8.73 -1.17
N ILE A 213 7.15 8.26 -1.92
CA ILE A 213 7.31 7.25 -2.97
C ILE A 213 8.27 7.74 -4.04
N PHE A 214 8.07 8.97 -4.53
CA PHE A 214 8.96 9.58 -5.52
C PHE A 214 10.37 9.83 -4.99
N LYS A 215 10.56 9.94 -3.68
CA LYS A 215 11.87 10.16 -3.04
C LYS A 215 12.78 8.94 -3.04
N ARG A 216 12.35 7.78 -3.48
CA ARG A 216 13.26 6.65 -3.70
C ARG A 216 14.45 7.05 -4.58
N GLY A 217 14.26 8.06 -5.43
CA GLY A 217 15.28 8.58 -6.30
C GLY A 217 15.59 7.67 -7.49
N LEU A 218 16.65 8.01 -8.20
CA LEU A 218 17.13 7.24 -9.34
C LEU A 218 18.45 6.57 -8.98
N PRO A 219 18.71 5.34 -9.45
CA PRO A 219 20.01 4.71 -9.30
C PRO A 219 21.13 5.52 -9.98
N GLU A 220 22.34 5.45 -9.42
CA GLU A 220 23.50 6.08 -10.02
C GLU A 220 23.72 5.57 -11.45
N GLY A 221 23.88 6.51 -12.40
CA GLY A 221 24.03 6.17 -13.81
C GLY A 221 22.83 5.49 -14.45
N LEU A 222 21.66 5.55 -13.83
CA LEU A 222 20.43 4.88 -14.25
C LEU A 222 20.63 3.36 -14.45
N ASP A 223 21.41 2.74 -13.56
CA ASP A 223 21.69 1.30 -13.57
C ASP A 223 20.39 0.50 -13.49
N ARG A 224 20.19 -0.43 -14.45
CA ARG A 224 18.99 -1.25 -14.58
C ARG A 224 19.14 -2.65 -13.98
N LEU A 225 20.37 -3.05 -13.61
CA LEU A 225 20.66 -4.35 -13.01
C LEU A 225 20.53 -4.32 -11.47
N LEU A 226 19.58 -3.55 -10.99
CA LEU A 226 19.25 -3.43 -9.58
C LEU A 226 17.85 -3.94 -9.33
N GLU A 227 17.62 -4.46 -8.13
CA GLU A 227 16.29 -4.77 -7.65
C GLU A 227 15.59 -3.49 -7.19
N ASP A 228 14.36 -3.30 -7.62
CA ASP A 228 13.44 -2.31 -7.08
C ASP A 228 12.28 -3.05 -6.40
N HIS A 229 11.49 -2.35 -5.62
CA HIS A 229 10.29 -2.92 -5.05
C HIS A 229 9.09 -2.67 -5.94
N GLY A 230 8.19 -3.65 -5.98
CA GLY A 230 6.91 -3.56 -6.63
C GLY A 230 6.01 -2.49 -6.02
N VAL A 231 4.94 -2.19 -6.71
CA VAL A 231 3.90 -1.27 -6.27
C VAL A 231 2.71 -2.05 -5.76
N CYS A 232 2.25 -1.74 -4.54
CA CYS A 232 1.05 -2.35 -4.00
C CYS A 232 -0.19 -1.74 -4.66
N ILE A 233 -0.92 -2.55 -5.41
CA ILE A 233 -2.11 -2.10 -6.15
C ILE A 233 -3.38 -2.11 -5.30
N SER A 234 -3.38 -2.82 -4.19
CA SER A 234 -4.53 -2.95 -3.29
C SER A 234 -4.31 -2.24 -1.95
N SER A 235 -3.33 -1.35 -1.84
CA SER A 235 -3.14 -0.58 -0.62
C SER A 235 -4.24 0.47 -0.45
N SER A 236 -4.41 0.97 0.78
CA SER A 236 -5.29 2.10 1.05
C SER A 236 -4.78 3.43 0.48
N VAL A 237 -3.57 3.47 -0.04
CA VAL A 237 -2.99 4.63 -0.72
C VAL A 237 -3.55 4.74 -2.13
N ALA A 238 -4.17 5.86 -2.46
CA ALA A 238 -4.68 6.12 -3.81
C ALA A 238 -3.55 6.40 -4.81
N TYR A 239 -3.88 6.29 -6.09
CA TYR A 239 -2.98 6.57 -7.20
C TYR A 239 -1.75 5.67 -7.24
N PHE A 240 -1.91 4.34 -6.98
CA PHE A 240 -0.83 3.36 -7.16
C PHE A 240 -0.22 3.44 -8.57
N GLU A 241 -1.01 3.82 -9.54
CA GLU A 241 -0.60 3.97 -10.94
C GLU A 241 0.49 5.03 -11.14
N ASP A 242 0.56 6.06 -10.29
CA ASP A 242 1.62 7.08 -10.36
C ASP A 242 3.00 6.48 -10.03
N ASP A 243 3.07 5.68 -8.96
CA ASP A 243 4.31 5.01 -8.60
C ASP A 243 4.69 3.96 -9.66
N LEU A 244 3.70 3.28 -10.20
CA LEU A 244 3.89 2.29 -11.26
C LEU A 244 4.40 2.93 -12.57
N ILE A 245 3.87 4.08 -12.97
CA ILE A 245 4.38 4.86 -14.11
C ILE A 245 5.84 5.23 -13.88
N TYR A 246 6.16 5.70 -12.68
CA TYR A 246 7.53 6.10 -12.38
C TYR A 246 8.49 4.89 -12.33
N GLN A 247 8.03 3.76 -11.79
CA GLN A 247 8.80 2.50 -11.82
C GLN A 247 9.03 2.04 -13.27
N ALA A 248 7.98 2.01 -14.09
CA ALA A 248 8.03 1.46 -15.45
C ALA A 248 8.83 2.32 -16.43
N PHE A 249 8.74 3.64 -16.33
CA PHE A 249 9.32 4.58 -17.31
C PHE A 249 10.47 5.42 -16.75
N GLY A 250 10.52 5.64 -15.44
CA GLY A 250 11.59 6.37 -14.77
C GLY A 250 12.75 5.45 -14.38
N ARG A 251 12.54 4.61 -13.39
CA ARG A 251 13.55 3.65 -12.91
C ARG A 251 13.81 2.54 -13.93
N CYS A 252 12.77 1.91 -14.46
CA CYS A 252 12.82 0.94 -15.56
C CYS A 252 13.86 -0.18 -15.34
N MET A 253 13.83 -0.82 -14.15
CA MET A 253 14.71 -1.94 -13.81
C MET A 253 14.43 -3.17 -14.72
N ILE A 254 15.24 -4.21 -14.63
CA ILE A 254 15.05 -5.45 -15.42
C ILE A 254 13.70 -6.10 -15.12
N VAL A 255 13.27 -6.10 -13.85
CA VAL A 255 11.94 -6.53 -13.45
C VAL A 255 11.08 -5.28 -13.25
N SER A 256 10.30 -4.95 -14.27
CA SER A 256 9.44 -3.74 -14.27
C SER A 256 8.49 -3.77 -15.47
N PRO A 257 7.23 -3.30 -15.38
CA PRO A 257 6.53 -2.97 -14.13
C PRO A 257 6.35 -4.17 -13.21
N GLU A 258 6.46 -3.92 -11.92
CA GLU A 258 6.26 -4.91 -10.88
C GLU A 258 5.15 -4.46 -9.94
N ILE A 259 4.17 -5.34 -9.70
CA ILE A 259 3.06 -5.09 -8.78
C ILE A 259 2.93 -6.22 -7.77
N TYR A 260 2.36 -5.90 -6.62
CA TYR A 260 1.94 -6.85 -5.59
C TYR A 260 0.64 -6.38 -4.90
N GLY A 261 0.18 -7.13 -3.92
CA GLY A 261 -1.12 -6.93 -3.28
C GLY A 261 -2.22 -7.78 -3.93
N ASN A 262 -3.43 -7.65 -3.44
CA ASN A 262 -4.56 -8.41 -3.93
C ASN A 262 -5.14 -7.78 -5.21
N PRO A 263 -4.99 -8.39 -6.40
CA PRO A 263 -5.34 -7.71 -7.66
C PRO A 263 -6.86 -7.47 -7.83
N TRP A 264 -7.69 -8.14 -7.05
CA TRP A 264 -9.15 -8.01 -7.04
C TRP A 264 -9.67 -7.06 -5.95
N LEU A 265 -8.80 -6.44 -5.15
CA LEU A 265 -9.13 -5.38 -4.20
C LEU A 265 -8.84 -3.97 -4.76
N MET A 266 -9.31 -3.72 -5.98
CA MET A 266 -9.24 -2.44 -6.65
C MET A 266 -10.64 -1.96 -7.02
N ARG A 267 -10.81 -0.65 -7.24
CA ARG A 267 -12.05 -0.11 -7.80
C ARG A 267 -12.21 -0.54 -9.25
N ASP A 268 -13.44 -0.65 -9.70
CA ASP A 268 -13.74 -1.10 -11.07
C ASP A 268 -13.09 -0.22 -12.16
N ASP A 269 -12.92 1.08 -11.90
CA ASP A 269 -12.28 2.02 -12.83
C ASP A 269 -10.73 1.94 -12.83
N GLU A 270 -10.11 1.28 -11.87
CA GLU A 270 -8.65 1.19 -11.76
C GLU A 270 -8.06 0.06 -12.61
N TYR A 271 -8.84 -0.95 -12.99
CA TYR A 271 -8.34 -2.06 -13.83
C TYR A 271 -7.87 -1.59 -15.20
N ALA A 272 -8.59 -0.66 -15.81
CA ALA A 272 -8.19 -0.06 -17.06
C ALA A 272 -6.89 0.75 -16.92
N LYS A 273 -6.75 1.52 -15.85
CA LYS A 273 -5.56 2.32 -15.55
C LYS A 273 -4.33 1.43 -15.35
N LEU A 274 -4.46 0.37 -14.55
CA LEU A 274 -3.41 -0.64 -14.37
C LEU A 274 -2.99 -1.24 -15.72
N ALA A 275 -3.94 -1.72 -16.49
CA ALA A 275 -3.68 -2.34 -17.78
C ALA A 275 -3.00 -1.38 -18.76
N ARG A 276 -3.38 -0.10 -18.75
CA ARG A 276 -2.78 0.91 -19.63
C ARG A 276 -1.29 1.09 -19.39
N VAL A 277 -0.83 1.09 -18.14
CA VAL A 277 0.60 1.20 -17.83
C VAL A 277 1.37 0.02 -18.43
N TYR A 278 0.86 -1.20 -18.26
CA TYR A 278 1.47 -2.42 -18.80
C TYR A 278 1.47 -2.44 -20.33
N ASN A 279 0.39 -1.98 -20.94
CA ASN A 279 0.26 -1.94 -22.40
C ASN A 279 1.19 -0.90 -23.02
N LEU A 280 1.27 0.30 -22.46
CA LEU A 280 2.24 1.34 -22.86
C LEU A 280 3.67 0.82 -22.74
N HIS A 281 4.02 0.27 -21.58
CA HIS A 281 5.36 -0.28 -21.36
C HIS A 281 5.69 -1.38 -22.38
N ARG A 282 4.79 -2.33 -22.60
CA ARG A 282 4.97 -3.41 -23.57
C ARG A 282 5.26 -2.91 -24.98
N ALA A 283 4.58 -1.85 -25.39
CA ALA A 283 4.75 -1.26 -26.73
C ALA A 283 6.16 -0.69 -26.95
N VAL A 284 6.82 -0.21 -25.89
CA VAL A 284 8.06 0.56 -25.98
C VAL A 284 9.23 0.01 -25.14
N ALA A 285 9.04 -1.09 -24.41
CA ALA A 285 10.08 -1.68 -23.56
C ALA A 285 11.46 -1.82 -24.21
N PRO A 286 11.59 -2.18 -25.51
CA PRO A 286 12.90 -2.28 -26.15
C PRO A 286 13.70 -0.97 -26.24
N ILE A 287 13.02 0.19 -26.29
CA ILE A 287 13.70 1.48 -26.38
C ILE A 287 13.92 2.13 -25.01
N LEU A 288 13.21 1.71 -23.95
CA LEU A 288 13.34 2.29 -22.60
C LEU A 288 14.67 1.96 -21.90
N VAL A 289 15.55 1.22 -22.56
CA VAL A 289 16.85 0.80 -22.02
C VAL A 289 17.85 1.95 -21.91
N ASP A 290 17.75 2.95 -22.78
CA ASP A 290 18.62 4.12 -22.76
C ASP A 290 17.96 5.27 -22.01
N GLY A 291 18.62 5.77 -20.94
CA GLY A 291 18.08 6.78 -20.05
C GLY A 291 18.98 8.01 -19.89
N VAL A 292 18.36 9.16 -19.65
CA VAL A 292 19.02 10.44 -19.32
C VAL A 292 18.34 11.00 -18.06
N ALA A 293 19.11 11.21 -17.00
CA ALA A 293 18.64 11.92 -15.82
C ALA A 293 18.48 13.41 -16.14
N LEU A 294 17.33 13.97 -15.77
CA LEU A 294 16.99 15.36 -16.06
C LEU A 294 17.10 16.20 -14.78
N PRO A 295 17.42 17.50 -14.90
CA PRO A 295 17.44 18.39 -13.77
C PRO A 295 16.04 18.64 -13.18
N GLU A 296 15.97 19.10 -11.93
CA GLU A 296 14.69 19.39 -11.24
C GLU A 296 13.85 20.47 -11.93
N THR A 297 14.36 21.19 -12.91
CA THR A 297 13.58 22.11 -13.75
C THR A 297 12.51 21.39 -14.57
N TYR A 298 12.66 20.09 -14.80
CA TYR A 298 11.66 19.22 -15.45
C TYR A 298 10.64 18.60 -14.46
N GLY A 299 10.75 18.88 -13.18
CA GLY A 299 9.95 18.28 -12.11
C GLY A 299 10.83 17.51 -11.12
N ASN A 300 10.23 16.83 -10.16
CA ASN A 300 10.98 16.06 -9.18
C ASN A 300 11.37 14.69 -9.76
N THR A 301 12.63 14.30 -9.55
CA THR A 301 13.17 13.00 -10.00
C THR A 301 12.92 12.70 -11.49
N ALA A 302 13.06 13.72 -12.33
CA ALA A 302 12.76 13.61 -13.75
C ALA A 302 13.80 12.77 -14.52
N VAL A 303 13.33 11.91 -15.42
CA VAL A 303 14.16 11.08 -16.29
C VAL A 303 13.52 10.95 -17.67
N SER A 304 14.36 10.94 -18.70
CA SER A 304 13.94 10.62 -20.07
C SER A 304 14.51 9.26 -20.45
N ARG A 305 13.67 8.37 -21.01
CA ARG A 305 14.08 7.08 -21.59
C ARG A 305 13.54 6.94 -23.00
N GLY A 306 14.30 6.27 -23.87
CA GLY A 306 13.87 6.03 -25.26
C GLY A 306 15.01 6.02 -26.25
N SER A 307 14.68 6.14 -27.54
CA SER A 307 15.62 6.26 -28.67
C SER A 307 15.91 7.73 -29.00
N GLY A 308 16.74 7.98 -30.01
CA GLY A 308 17.01 9.34 -30.52
C GLY A 308 15.82 10.04 -31.18
N THR A 309 14.77 9.28 -31.55
CA THR A 309 13.57 9.80 -32.23
C THR A 309 12.30 9.65 -31.41
N HIS A 310 12.31 8.88 -30.31
CA HIS A 310 11.15 8.54 -29.51
C HIS A 310 11.52 8.43 -28.03
N ARG A 311 11.09 9.40 -27.22
CA ARG A 311 11.45 9.54 -25.82
C ARG A 311 10.20 9.56 -24.91
N PHE A 312 10.36 9.07 -23.69
CA PHE A 312 9.38 9.17 -22.61
C PHE A 312 10.02 9.91 -21.44
N VAL A 313 9.44 11.04 -21.07
CA VAL A 313 9.87 11.84 -19.92
C VAL A 313 8.94 11.54 -18.75
N ALA A 314 9.44 10.78 -17.79
CA ALA A 314 8.75 10.51 -16.52
C ALA A 314 9.21 11.51 -15.47
N THR A 315 8.28 12.14 -14.79
CA THR A 315 8.55 13.13 -13.73
C THR A 315 7.44 13.14 -12.70
N GLY A 316 7.66 13.80 -11.57
CA GLY A 316 6.67 13.95 -10.52
C GLY A 316 6.64 15.38 -9.98
N HIS A 317 5.62 15.65 -9.19
CA HIS A 317 5.48 16.89 -8.44
C HIS A 317 5.09 16.59 -7.00
N HIS A 318 5.83 17.14 -6.02
CA HIS A 318 5.69 16.88 -4.60
C HIS A 318 5.04 18.03 -3.81
N GLY A 319 4.44 18.98 -4.50
CA GLY A 319 3.84 20.16 -3.87
C GLY A 319 2.34 20.16 -3.95
N TRP A 320 1.70 21.02 -3.15
CA TRP A 320 0.25 21.19 -3.06
C TRP A 320 -0.36 21.99 -4.22
N ASN A 321 0.43 22.79 -4.92
CA ASN A 321 -0.07 23.65 -6.01
C ASN A 321 0.34 23.07 -7.37
N VAL A 322 -0.42 23.36 -8.41
CA VAL A 322 0.00 23.08 -9.79
C VAL A 322 1.34 23.75 -10.08
N ARG A 323 2.27 23.01 -10.65
CA ARG A 323 3.60 23.50 -11.04
C ARG A 323 3.75 23.54 -12.54
N LYS A 324 4.21 24.65 -13.07
CA LYS A 324 4.59 24.76 -14.48
C LYS A 324 6.06 24.41 -14.65
N VAL A 325 6.35 23.58 -15.63
CA VAL A 325 7.71 23.21 -16.04
C VAL A 325 7.85 23.37 -17.53
N THR A 326 9.10 23.54 -18.00
CA THR A 326 9.41 23.69 -19.42
C THR A 326 10.12 22.43 -19.91
N LEU A 327 9.49 21.72 -20.85
CA LEU A 327 10.10 20.61 -21.58
C LEU A 327 10.84 21.17 -22.79
N LYS A 328 12.13 20.90 -22.90
CA LYS A 328 12.95 21.21 -24.09
C LYS A 328 12.96 20.00 -25.00
N LEU A 329 12.54 20.16 -26.24
CA LEU A 329 12.42 19.07 -27.21
C LEU A 329 13.73 18.95 -28.02
N ASP A 330 14.84 18.64 -27.33
CA ASP A 330 16.18 18.62 -27.91
C ASP A 330 17.06 17.50 -27.29
N GLY A 331 18.37 17.63 -27.46
CA GLY A 331 19.35 16.69 -26.95
C GLY A 331 19.42 16.61 -25.42
N GLU A 332 18.86 17.57 -24.67
CA GLU A 332 18.82 17.52 -23.20
C GLU A 332 17.94 16.33 -22.72
N ILE A 333 16.85 16.04 -23.43
CA ILE A 333 16.04 14.85 -23.18
C ILE A 333 16.48 13.61 -23.98
N GLY A 334 17.57 13.69 -24.72
CA GLY A 334 18.15 12.59 -25.49
C GLY A 334 17.61 12.44 -26.92
N LEU A 335 16.96 13.47 -27.48
CA LEU A 335 16.59 13.50 -28.92
C LEU A 335 17.79 13.81 -29.78
N GLU A 336 17.86 13.22 -30.98
CA GLU A 336 18.85 13.48 -31.98
C GLU A 336 18.43 14.66 -32.87
N SER A 337 19.40 15.46 -33.30
CA SER A 337 19.15 16.54 -34.25
C SER A 337 18.78 15.99 -35.63
N GLY A 338 17.83 16.64 -36.30
CA GLY A 338 17.35 16.23 -37.64
C GLY A 338 16.12 15.34 -37.61
N VAL A 339 15.58 15.05 -36.44
CA VAL A 339 14.23 14.50 -36.31
C VAL A 339 13.22 15.49 -36.93
N GLY A 340 12.24 15.01 -37.66
CA GLY A 340 11.18 15.82 -38.26
C GLY A 340 10.29 16.52 -37.23
N LYS A 341 9.01 16.69 -37.56
CA LYS A 341 8.04 17.19 -36.57
C LYS A 341 7.89 16.24 -35.42
N LEU A 342 7.82 16.77 -34.20
CA LEU A 342 7.71 16.05 -32.94
C LEU A 342 6.28 16.17 -32.39
N ALA A 343 5.63 15.05 -32.09
CA ALA A 343 4.43 15.02 -31.26
C ALA A 343 4.83 15.04 -29.80
N LEU A 344 4.31 15.99 -29.02
CA LEU A 344 4.36 15.99 -27.57
C LEU A 344 3.00 15.53 -27.05
N ILE A 345 2.98 14.41 -26.35
CA ILE A 345 1.77 13.78 -25.84
C ILE A 345 1.91 13.58 -24.33
N GLN A 346 0.95 14.06 -23.57
CA GLN A 346 0.81 13.62 -22.18
C GLN A 346 0.15 12.23 -22.20
N ARG A 347 0.81 11.24 -21.58
CA ARG A 347 0.32 9.87 -21.42
C ARG A 347 -0.23 9.57 -20.03
N PHE A 348 0.18 10.36 -19.05
CA PHE A 348 -0.25 10.23 -17.68
C PHE A 348 -0.16 11.59 -16.95
N PRO A 349 -1.09 11.93 -16.02
CA PRO A 349 -2.17 11.12 -15.46
C PRO A 349 -3.37 10.89 -16.39
N THR A 350 -3.52 11.71 -17.40
CA THR A 350 -4.54 11.62 -18.45
C THR A 350 -3.87 11.73 -19.81
N GLU A 351 -4.54 11.28 -20.87
CA GLU A 351 -3.98 11.33 -22.21
C GLU A 351 -4.49 12.53 -22.99
N LYS A 352 -3.54 13.24 -23.64
CA LYS A 352 -3.85 14.32 -24.61
C LYS A 352 -2.67 14.59 -25.50
N LEU A 353 -2.94 14.96 -26.75
CA LEU A 353 -1.93 15.61 -27.59
C LEU A 353 -1.73 17.05 -27.10
N VAL A 354 -0.53 17.37 -26.61
CA VAL A 354 -0.15 18.75 -26.20
C VAL A 354 0.07 19.60 -27.44
N GLY A 355 0.73 19.05 -28.44
CA GLY A 355 0.95 19.72 -29.73
C GLY A 355 1.99 19.05 -30.61
N ILE A 356 2.22 19.65 -31.78
CA ILE A 356 3.24 19.25 -32.76
C ILE A 356 4.26 20.39 -32.85
N TYR A 357 5.52 20.06 -32.67
CA TYR A 357 6.62 21.01 -32.48
C TYR A 357 7.82 20.72 -33.40
N ASP A 358 8.78 21.57 -33.40
CA ASP A 358 10.08 21.36 -34.04
C ASP A 358 11.16 20.97 -33.01
N PHE A 359 12.20 20.29 -33.47
CA PHE A 359 13.36 20.04 -32.62
C PHE A 359 13.99 21.38 -32.14
N GLY A 360 14.23 21.47 -30.84
CA GLY A 360 14.74 22.66 -30.17
C GLY A 360 13.67 23.56 -29.56
N ASP A 361 12.39 23.28 -29.79
CA ASP A 361 11.30 24.01 -29.13
C ASP A 361 11.28 23.77 -27.63
N SER A 362 10.77 24.76 -26.90
CA SER A 362 10.53 24.69 -25.45
C SER A 362 9.04 24.84 -25.17
N VAL A 363 8.46 23.88 -24.50
CA VAL A 363 7.01 23.83 -24.27
C VAL A 363 6.71 23.83 -22.77
N GLU A 364 5.87 24.78 -22.33
CA GLU A 364 5.39 24.81 -20.95
C GLU A 364 4.28 23.76 -20.77
N VAL A 365 4.41 22.93 -19.73
CA VAL A 365 3.41 21.94 -19.30
C VAL A 365 3.12 22.09 -17.81
N GLU A 366 1.95 21.65 -17.38
CA GLU A 366 1.53 21.69 -15.99
C GLU A 366 1.69 20.32 -15.34
N LEU A 367 2.26 20.32 -14.13
CA LEU A 367 2.34 19.13 -13.26
C LEU A 367 1.32 19.30 -12.13
N MET A 368 0.45 18.30 -11.99
CA MET A 368 -0.58 18.27 -10.95
C MET A 368 0.05 17.97 -9.58
N PRO A 369 -0.54 18.46 -8.49
CA PRO A 369 -0.07 18.22 -7.13
C PRO A 369 0.04 16.74 -6.79
N PHE A 370 1.18 16.33 -6.26
CA PHE A 370 1.48 14.95 -5.83
C PHE A 370 1.22 13.86 -6.88
N ARG A 371 1.26 14.21 -8.18
CA ARG A 371 1.09 13.27 -9.28
C ARG A 371 2.40 12.99 -10.01
N ALA A 372 2.54 11.77 -10.50
CA ALA A 372 3.47 11.47 -11.57
C ALA A 372 2.95 12.02 -12.90
N HIS A 373 3.85 12.26 -13.82
CA HIS A 373 3.54 12.64 -15.20
C HIS A 373 4.41 11.86 -16.16
N LEU A 374 3.82 11.43 -17.25
CA LEU A 374 4.53 10.80 -18.36
C LEU A 374 4.23 11.56 -19.64
N PHE A 375 5.29 12.06 -20.26
CA PHE A 375 5.22 12.73 -21.57
C PHE A 375 5.94 11.87 -22.59
N GLU A 376 5.29 11.59 -23.70
CA GLU A 376 5.89 11.01 -24.90
C GLU A 376 6.29 12.15 -25.83
N VAL A 377 7.53 12.11 -26.31
CA VAL A 377 8.07 13.01 -27.33
C VAL A 377 8.60 12.15 -28.46
N ALA A 378 7.94 12.13 -29.58
CA ALA A 378 8.30 11.26 -30.69
C ALA A 378 8.17 11.96 -32.05
N ALA A 379 8.97 11.50 -33.03
CA ALA A 379 8.65 11.82 -34.43
C ALA A 379 7.18 11.46 -34.70
N VAL A 380 6.47 12.33 -35.41
CA VAL A 380 5.01 12.19 -35.57
C VAL A 380 4.63 10.83 -36.15
N GLU A 381 5.47 10.26 -37.01
CA GLU A 381 5.30 8.95 -37.61
C GLU A 381 5.53 7.77 -36.65
N GLU A 382 6.29 8.00 -35.56
CA GLU A 382 6.64 6.98 -34.57
C GLU A 382 5.80 7.08 -33.29
N ALA A 383 5.08 8.19 -33.11
CA ALA A 383 4.25 8.44 -31.95
C ALA A 383 3.17 7.33 -31.81
N LEU A 384 2.96 6.87 -30.60
CA LEU A 384 1.86 5.96 -30.31
C LEU A 384 0.50 6.66 -30.58
N PRO A 385 -0.55 5.91 -30.92
CA PRO A 385 -1.88 6.48 -31.22
C PRO A 385 -2.37 7.41 -30.11
N VAL A 386 -2.95 8.57 -30.48
CA VAL A 386 -3.48 9.56 -29.55
C VAL A 386 -4.68 10.28 -30.15
N LEU A 387 -5.69 10.61 -29.33
CA LEU A 387 -6.79 11.47 -29.74
C LEU A 387 -6.39 12.94 -29.65
N GLU A 388 -6.81 13.73 -30.64
CA GLU A 388 -6.56 15.17 -30.72
C GLU A 388 -7.80 15.96 -30.24
N ASN A 389 -7.55 17.19 -29.75
CA ASN A 389 -8.56 18.14 -29.29
C ASN A 389 -9.39 17.66 -28.07
N CYS A 390 -8.86 16.72 -27.31
CA CYS A 390 -9.51 16.22 -26.11
C CYS A 390 -8.47 15.76 -25.06
N GLU A 391 -8.97 15.56 -23.86
CA GLU A 391 -8.29 14.90 -22.75
C GLU A 391 -9.15 13.72 -22.28
N TYR A 392 -8.54 12.54 -22.11
CA TYR A 392 -9.26 11.30 -21.87
C TYR A 392 -8.46 10.32 -20.99
N GLU A 393 -9.15 9.33 -20.45
CA GLU A 393 -8.57 8.11 -19.90
C GLU A 393 -8.82 6.95 -20.88
N MET A 394 -7.78 6.15 -21.15
CA MET A 394 -7.89 4.95 -21.96
C MET A 394 -8.60 3.86 -21.16
N ILE A 395 -9.70 3.31 -21.66
CA ILE A 395 -10.40 2.17 -21.06
C ILE A 395 -9.97 0.88 -21.74
N ARG A 396 -10.01 0.85 -23.08
CA ARG A 396 -9.56 -0.32 -23.86
C ARG A 396 -8.87 0.13 -25.13
N GLU A 397 -7.89 -0.64 -25.52
CA GLU A 397 -7.12 -0.47 -26.75
C GLU A 397 -6.91 -1.80 -27.46
N ASP A 398 -6.62 -1.76 -28.74
CA ASP A 398 -6.18 -2.95 -29.48
C ASP A 398 -4.68 -3.23 -29.30
N ALA A 399 -4.19 -4.30 -29.92
CA ALA A 399 -2.79 -4.71 -29.81
C ALA A 399 -1.79 -3.68 -30.37
N SER A 400 -2.25 -2.72 -31.16
CA SER A 400 -1.45 -1.63 -31.75
C SER A 400 -1.57 -0.33 -30.96
N GLY A 401 -2.29 -0.32 -29.84
CA GLY A 401 -2.52 0.86 -29.01
C GLY A 401 -3.62 1.79 -29.54
N TYR A 402 -4.44 1.35 -30.51
CA TYR A 402 -5.57 2.15 -30.97
C TYR A 402 -6.68 2.16 -29.93
N PRO A 403 -7.20 3.35 -29.57
CA PRO A 403 -8.30 3.48 -28.62
C PRO A 403 -9.56 2.79 -29.13
N LEU A 404 -10.04 1.77 -28.43
CA LEU A 404 -11.33 1.11 -28.68
C LEU A 404 -12.43 1.72 -27.80
N GLU A 405 -12.08 2.11 -26.60
CA GLU A 405 -12.98 2.74 -25.64
C GLU A 405 -12.21 3.72 -24.76
N VAL A 406 -12.76 4.93 -24.60
CA VAL A 406 -12.18 5.97 -23.77
C VAL A 406 -13.23 6.63 -22.88
N LYS A 407 -12.79 7.07 -21.70
CA LYS A 407 -13.56 7.99 -20.86
C LYS A 407 -13.12 9.39 -21.19
N MET A 408 -14.00 10.13 -21.91
CA MET A 408 -13.72 11.50 -22.28
C MET A 408 -13.81 12.42 -21.06
N LEU A 409 -12.73 13.09 -20.71
CA LEU A 409 -12.68 14.03 -19.57
C LEU A 409 -12.94 15.46 -20.00
N CYS A 410 -12.29 15.92 -21.06
CA CYS A 410 -12.46 17.29 -21.54
C CYS A 410 -12.40 17.34 -23.07
N CYS A 411 -13.38 17.98 -23.69
CA CYS A 411 -13.39 18.27 -25.13
C CYS A 411 -14.37 19.41 -25.43
N GLY A 412 -14.19 20.04 -26.60
CA GLY A 412 -15.20 20.91 -27.22
C GLY A 412 -16.27 20.09 -27.95
N ASP A 413 -17.33 20.76 -28.43
CA ASP A 413 -18.28 20.16 -29.35
C ASP A 413 -17.60 19.87 -30.70
N GLY A 414 -17.82 18.65 -31.22
CA GLY A 414 -17.40 18.32 -32.55
C GLY A 414 -16.75 16.96 -32.72
N GLU A 415 -16.07 16.84 -33.84
CA GLU A 415 -15.37 15.62 -34.24
C GLU A 415 -14.01 15.54 -33.55
N ILE A 416 -13.74 14.39 -32.93
CA ILE A 416 -12.44 14.01 -32.38
C ILE A 416 -11.70 13.18 -33.41
N THR A 417 -10.44 13.48 -33.65
CA THR A 417 -9.56 12.76 -34.59
C THR A 417 -8.53 11.94 -33.86
N LEU A 418 -8.15 10.83 -34.48
CA LEU A 418 -7.06 9.97 -34.03
C LEU A 418 -5.83 10.26 -34.88
N LEU A 419 -4.73 10.61 -34.23
CA LEU A 419 -3.39 10.69 -34.83
C LEU A 419 -2.65 9.36 -34.60
N ALA A 420 -2.23 8.70 -35.67
CA ALA A 420 -1.45 7.46 -35.59
C ALA A 420 -0.59 7.28 -36.84
N GLY A 421 0.72 7.00 -36.67
CA GLY A 421 1.65 6.84 -37.80
C GLY A 421 1.73 8.06 -38.71
N GLY A 422 1.58 9.27 -38.18
CA GLY A 422 1.56 10.51 -38.93
C GLY A 422 0.23 10.83 -39.64
N GLU A 423 -0.73 9.92 -39.66
CA GLU A 423 -2.04 10.09 -40.29
C GLU A 423 -3.11 10.47 -39.27
N ARG A 424 -4.07 11.28 -39.73
CA ARG A 424 -5.27 11.67 -38.98
C ARG A 424 -6.49 10.95 -39.50
N ARG A 425 -7.31 10.39 -38.60
CA ARG A 425 -8.56 9.69 -38.95
C ARG A 425 -9.67 10.12 -38.01
N PRO A 426 -10.95 10.25 -38.49
CA PRO A 426 -12.08 10.45 -37.60
C PRO A 426 -12.17 9.36 -36.54
N TYR A 427 -12.39 9.75 -35.27
CA TYR A 427 -12.59 8.80 -34.16
C TYR A 427 -14.07 8.77 -33.72
N GLY A 428 -14.65 9.94 -33.50
CA GLY A 428 -16.04 10.05 -33.09
C GLY A 428 -16.48 11.51 -32.92
N HIS A 429 -17.76 11.69 -32.63
CA HIS A 429 -18.35 12.99 -32.36
C HIS A 429 -18.77 13.05 -30.89
N TYR A 430 -18.38 14.14 -30.20
CA TYR A 430 -18.62 14.32 -28.77
C TYR A 430 -19.25 15.68 -28.50
N GLU A 431 -20.12 15.72 -27.47
CA GLU A 431 -20.60 16.96 -26.88
C GLU A 431 -19.54 17.56 -25.96
N ALA A 432 -19.49 18.88 -25.87
CA ALA A 432 -18.56 19.57 -24.98
C ALA A 432 -18.74 19.12 -23.52
N ARG A 433 -17.61 18.85 -22.86
CA ARG A 433 -17.59 18.50 -21.45
C ARG A 433 -16.28 18.89 -20.79
N ASP A 434 -16.34 19.09 -19.49
CA ASP A 434 -15.17 19.20 -18.62
C ASP A 434 -15.48 18.46 -17.31
N LEU A 435 -14.87 17.26 -17.17
CA LEU A 435 -15.02 16.35 -16.04
C LEU A 435 -13.67 16.13 -15.33
N ARG A 436 -12.67 17.01 -15.58
CA ARG A 436 -11.38 16.91 -14.94
C ARG A 436 -11.51 17.16 -13.44
N GLU A 437 -10.77 16.43 -12.67
CA GLU A 437 -10.71 16.65 -11.23
C GLU A 437 -10.01 17.98 -10.92
N PRO A 438 -10.54 18.79 -10.00
CA PRO A 438 -9.87 20.01 -9.59
C PRO A 438 -8.60 19.71 -8.79
N ALA A 439 -7.62 20.59 -8.87
CA ALA A 439 -6.48 20.55 -7.97
C ALA A 439 -6.91 20.88 -6.53
N PRO A 440 -6.12 20.46 -5.50
CA PRO A 440 -6.35 20.86 -4.12
C PRO A 440 -6.46 22.39 -3.99
N LEU A 441 -7.42 22.85 -3.20
CA LEU A 441 -7.66 24.27 -2.96
C LEU A 441 -7.17 24.66 -1.57
N PHE A 442 -6.26 25.63 -1.50
CA PHE A 442 -5.83 26.19 -0.23
C PHE A 442 -6.95 26.98 0.42
N LEU A 443 -7.32 26.64 1.65
CA LEU A 443 -8.40 27.29 2.41
C LEU A 443 -7.89 28.28 3.45
N GLY A 444 -6.70 28.04 4.01
CA GLY A 444 -6.14 28.89 5.06
C GLY A 444 -5.12 28.16 5.93
N ARG A 445 -4.86 28.73 7.10
CA ARG A 445 -3.91 28.20 8.09
C ARG A 445 -4.52 28.14 9.48
N ALA A 446 -4.12 27.11 10.22
CA ALA A 446 -4.26 27.10 11.65
C ALA A 446 -2.94 27.65 12.22
N ASP A 447 -2.93 28.93 12.65
CA ASP A 447 -1.72 29.65 13.07
C ASP A 447 -1.83 30.27 14.46
N ARG A 448 -3.01 30.19 15.08
CA ARG A 448 -3.23 30.72 16.42
C ARG A 448 -3.02 29.66 17.49
N VAL A 449 -2.02 29.84 18.32
CA VAL A 449 -1.71 28.90 19.40
C VAL A 449 -2.40 29.35 20.69
N ILE A 450 -3.14 28.42 21.30
CA ILE A 450 -3.81 28.60 22.56
C ILE A 450 -3.49 27.51 23.57
N SER A 451 -3.62 27.79 24.84
CA SER A 451 -3.56 26.79 25.92
C SER A 451 -4.85 25.96 25.92
N LEU A 452 -4.74 24.67 25.97
CA LEU A 452 -5.89 23.75 26.03
C LEU A 452 -6.64 23.80 27.35
N GLY A 453 -5.94 23.99 28.45
CA GLY A 453 -6.56 24.00 29.81
C GLY A 453 -7.34 22.70 30.06
N ASP A 454 -8.57 22.88 30.57
CA ASP A 454 -9.44 21.72 30.91
C ASP A 454 -10.05 21.02 29.68
N ARG A 455 -9.94 21.59 28.49
CA ARG A 455 -10.40 20.98 27.23
C ARG A 455 -9.44 19.96 26.65
N ALA A 456 -8.25 19.84 27.21
CA ALA A 456 -7.20 18.98 26.63
C ALA A 456 -7.63 17.52 26.52
N GLU A 457 -8.24 16.98 27.57
CA GLU A 457 -8.70 15.59 27.57
C GLU A 457 -9.86 15.37 26.60
N GLU A 458 -10.83 16.29 26.57
CA GLU A 458 -11.95 16.22 25.62
C GLU A 458 -11.46 16.15 24.18
N LEU A 459 -10.62 17.09 23.76
CA LEU A 459 -10.15 17.14 22.37
C LEU A 459 -9.23 15.99 22.02
N TYR A 460 -8.40 15.53 22.98
CA TYR A 460 -7.59 14.35 22.79
C TYR A 460 -8.46 13.11 22.54
N GLU A 461 -9.45 12.85 23.38
CA GLU A 461 -10.33 11.71 23.23
C GLU A 461 -11.21 11.80 21.97
N VAL A 462 -11.68 12.99 21.59
CA VAL A 462 -12.34 13.20 20.30
C VAL A 462 -11.45 12.74 19.14
N ALA A 463 -10.19 13.12 19.16
CA ALA A 463 -9.24 12.69 18.13
C ALA A 463 -8.99 11.17 18.16
N GLN A 464 -8.88 10.57 19.35
CA GLN A 464 -8.56 9.15 19.50
C GLN A 464 -9.72 8.22 19.11
N PHE A 465 -10.95 8.56 19.48
CA PHE A 465 -12.13 7.77 19.12
C PHE A 465 -12.45 7.80 17.62
N ALA A 466 -11.96 8.80 16.91
CA ALA A 466 -12.13 8.91 15.47
C ALA A 466 -11.17 8.02 14.65
N VAL A 467 -10.07 7.56 15.26
CA VAL A 467 -9.05 6.80 14.52
C VAL A 467 -9.62 5.47 14.03
N ASP A 468 -9.54 5.27 12.73
CA ASP A 468 -9.91 4.01 12.07
C ASP A 468 -8.97 2.89 12.50
N ASN A 469 -9.55 1.78 12.88
CA ASN A 469 -8.87 0.65 13.50
C ASN A 469 -9.13 -0.68 12.78
N ASP A 470 -9.67 -0.65 11.59
CA ASP A 470 -9.92 -1.84 10.79
C ASP A 470 -8.62 -2.47 10.29
N SER A 471 -8.68 -3.75 9.93
CA SER A 471 -7.58 -4.41 9.23
C SER A 471 -7.28 -3.74 7.89
N LEU A 472 -6.07 -3.97 7.40
CA LEU A 472 -5.69 -3.44 6.09
C LEU A 472 -6.62 -3.98 5.00
N GLU A 473 -6.97 -5.26 5.05
CA GLU A 473 -7.86 -5.90 4.07
C GLU A 473 -9.27 -5.33 4.05
N LEU A 474 -9.85 -5.01 5.22
CA LEU A 474 -11.17 -4.35 5.30
C LEU A 474 -11.10 -2.93 4.75
N ARG A 475 -10.03 -2.21 5.04
CA ARG A 475 -9.81 -0.86 4.52
C ARG A 475 -9.64 -0.87 3.00
N GLU A 476 -8.88 -1.82 2.48
CA GLU A 476 -8.73 -2.04 1.04
C GLU A 476 -10.08 -2.37 0.40
N LEU A 477 -10.88 -3.27 1.01
CA LEU A 477 -12.21 -3.61 0.53
C LEU A 477 -13.16 -2.40 0.55
N ARG A 478 -13.13 -1.61 1.62
CA ARG A 478 -13.94 -0.38 1.74
C ARG A 478 -13.55 0.64 0.68
N ARG A 479 -12.25 0.83 0.42
CA ARG A 479 -11.75 1.67 -0.65
C ARG A 479 -12.17 1.16 -2.03
N ALA A 480 -12.03 -0.13 -2.27
CA ALA A 480 -12.44 -0.77 -3.52
C ALA A 480 -13.96 -0.68 -3.75
N GLY A 481 -14.75 -0.64 -2.68
CA GLY A 481 -16.20 -0.52 -2.74
C GLY A 481 -16.89 -1.73 -3.34
N GLU A 482 -18.15 -1.58 -3.70
CA GLU A 482 -18.90 -2.59 -4.44
C GLU A 482 -18.36 -2.72 -5.86
N THR A 483 -18.44 -3.92 -6.42
CA THR A 483 -18.03 -4.18 -7.81
C THR A 483 -19.21 -4.64 -8.65
N ALA A 484 -19.28 -4.14 -9.89
CA ALA A 484 -20.21 -4.64 -10.91
C ALA A 484 -19.59 -5.76 -11.77
N ILE A 485 -18.32 -6.11 -11.52
CA ILE A 485 -17.56 -7.07 -12.34
C ILE A 485 -17.66 -8.46 -11.70
N PRO A 486 -18.32 -9.44 -12.32
CA PRO A 486 -18.53 -10.77 -11.72
C PRO A 486 -17.24 -11.51 -11.34
N GLN A 487 -16.16 -11.35 -12.13
CA GLN A 487 -14.86 -11.97 -11.86
C GLN A 487 -14.20 -11.41 -10.60
N VAL A 488 -14.34 -10.10 -10.38
CA VAL A 488 -13.87 -9.43 -9.17
C VAL A 488 -14.65 -9.91 -7.96
N GLN A 489 -15.98 -9.93 -8.06
CA GLN A 489 -16.83 -10.42 -6.97
C GLN A 489 -16.51 -11.87 -6.61
N ALA A 490 -16.36 -12.74 -7.61
CA ALA A 490 -16.04 -14.15 -7.36
C ALA A 490 -14.67 -14.34 -6.67
N ALA A 491 -13.67 -13.54 -7.02
CA ALA A 491 -12.36 -13.56 -6.38
C ALA A 491 -12.42 -13.08 -4.92
N ARG A 492 -13.18 -12.00 -4.66
CA ARG A 492 -13.42 -11.48 -3.29
C ARG A 492 -14.15 -12.52 -2.44
N ASP A 493 -15.23 -13.10 -2.95
CA ASP A 493 -15.99 -14.12 -2.24
C ASP A 493 -15.12 -15.34 -1.90
N ALA A 494 -14.27 -15.77 -2.83
CA ALA A 494 -13.36 -16.88 -2.62
C ALA A 494 -12.29 -16.57 -1.56
N PHE A 495 -11.80 -15.34 -1.48
CA PHE A 495 -10.82 -14.94 -0.49
C PHE A 495 -11.43 -14.77 0.90
N PHE A 496 -12.47 -13.96 1.03
CA PHE A 496 -13.11 -13.69 2.32
C PHE A 496 -13.87 -14.89 2.88
N GLY A 497 -14.28 -15.82 2.03
CA GLY A 497 -14.88 -17.09 2.45
C GLY A 497 -13.91 -18.12 3.02
N GLN A 498 -12.60 -17.82 3.09
CA GLN A 498 -11.62 -18.73 3.68
C GLN A 498 -11.67 -18.68 5.20
N THR A 499 -11.78 -19.85 5.85
CA THR A 499 -11.79 -19.94 7.32
C THR A 499 -10.53 -19.40 7.98
N THR A 500 -9.39 -19.42 7.29
CA THR A 500 -8.14 -18.84 7.76
C THR A 500 -8.17 -17.32 7.87
N TYR A 501 -8.97 -16.65 7.04
CA TYR A 501 -9.14 -15.20 7.11
C TYR A 501 -9.95 -14.80 8.34
N THR A 502 -11.11 -15.41 8.54
CA THR A 502 -11.97 -15.17 9.71
C THR A 502 -11.29 -15.53 11.03
N ALA A 503 -10.41 -16.51 11.03
CA ALA A 503 -9.64 -16.89 12.22
C ALA A 503 -8.57 -15.88 12.63
N ARG A 504 -8.23 -14.90 11.80
CA ARG A 504 -7.27 -13.84 12.17
C ARG A 504 -7.87 -12.76 13.06
N GLY A 505 -9.19 -12.52 12.94
CA GLY A 505 -9.98 -11.72 13.88
C GLY A 505 -9.39 -10.36 14.25
N CYS A 506 -8.85 -9.62 13.28
CA CYS A 506 -8.16 -8.38 13.59
C CYS A 506 -9.10 -7.16 13.62
N ASP A 507 -10.30 -7.31 13.15
CA ASP A 507 -11.21 -6.21 12.88
C ASP A 507 -12.10 -5.89 14.09
N GLY A 508 -12.35 -4.61 14.34
CA GLY A 508 -13.19 -4.17 15.43
C GLY A 508 -14.63 -4.68 15.35
N GLU A 509 -15.14 -4.93 14.15
CA GLU A 509 -16.46 -5.49 13.91
C GLU A 509 -16.64 -6.88 14.51
N ALA A 510 -15.55 -7.67 14.58
CA ALA A 510 -15.58 -9.01 15.19
C ALA A 510 -16.03 -9.02 16.66
N VAL A 511 -15.93 -7.89 17.34
CA VAL A 511 -16.36 -7.75 18.74
C VAL A 511 -17.89 -7.68 18.86
N PHE A 512 -18.58 -7.32 17.77
CA PHE A 512 -20.01 -7.02 17.75
C PHE A 512 -20.81 -7.94 16.81
N ASP A 513 -20.19 -8.90 16.15
CA ASP A 513 -20.82 -9.80 15.17
C ASP A 513 -21.63 -10.93 15.80
N GLY A 514 -21.45 -11.17 17.11
CA GLY A 514 -22.15 -12.22 17.85
C GLY A 514 -21.55 -13.63 17.68
N ASP A 515 -20.46 -13.76 16.91
CA ASP A 515 -19.74 -15.03 16.77
C ASP A 515 -18.75 -15.19 17.94
N PRO A 516 -18.86 -16.24 18.77
CA PRO A 516 -17.97 -16.43 19.91
C PRO A 516 -16.53 -16.78 19.53
N ASP A 517 -16.26 -17.14 18.28
CA ASP A 517 -14.94 -17.57 17.82
C ASP A 517 -14.16 -16.48 17.08
N THR A 518 -14.81 -15.40 16.70
CA THR A 518 -14.15 -14.20 16.17
C THR A 518 -13.67 -13.30 17.31
N TYR A 519 -12.71 -12.44 17.03
CA TYR A 519 -12.15 -11.53 18.04
C TYR A 519 -11.47 -10.33 17.41
N PHE A 520 -11.37 -9.26 18.17
CA PHE A 520 -10.55 -8.12 17.89
C PHE A 520 -9.15 -8.33 18.51
N ASP A 521 -8.12 -8.38 17.67
CA ASP A 521 -6.74 -8.49 18.11
C ASP A 521 -6.03 -7.14 17.95
N GLY A 522 -6.21 -6.29 18.91
CA GLY A 522 -5.67 -4.96 18.88
C GLY A 522 -4.16 -4.86 19.00
N GLN A 523 -3.47 -5.96 19.29
CA GLN A 523 -2.01 -5.95 19.40
C GLN A 523 -1.29 -6.16 18.07
N SER A 524 -1.93 -6.80 17.11
CA SER A 524 -1.30 -7.12 15.83
C SER A 524 -1.95 -6.44 14.63
N LYS A 525 -3.04 -5.78 14.83
CA LYS A 525 -3.94 -5.34 13.77
C LYS A 525 -3.41 -4.30 12.80
N ASN A 526 -2.47 -3.48 13.19
CA ASN A 526 -1.90 -2.45 12.32
C ASN A 526 -0.91 -3.00 11.31
N MET A 527 -0.86 -4.30 11.25
CA MET A 527 0.10 -4.98 10.43
C MET A 527 -0.59 -5.55 9.22
N CYS A 528 -0.01 -5.31 8.10
CA CYS A 528 -0.43 -5.86 6.82
C CYS A 528 -0.23 -7.38 6.73
N GLY A 529 -0.67 -8.14 7.69
CA GLY A 529 -0.54 -9.60 7.71
C GLY A 529 0.88 -10.15 7.74
N PHE A 530 1.88 -9.28 7.73
CA PHE A 530 3.27 -9.69 7.58
C PHE A 530 4.01 -9.85 8.90
N SER A 531 3.99 -8.87 9.74
CA SER A 531 4.77 -8.91 10.96
C SER A 531 4.05 -8.26 12.13
N GLY A 532 2.96 -8.86 12.52
CA GLY A 532 2.13 -8.38 13.61
C GLY A 532 2.89 -8.00 14.87
N GLY A 533 4.13 -8.50 15.00
CA GLY A 533 4.96 -8.21 16.16
C GLY A 533 5.60 -6.82 16.21
N ASN A 534 5.72 -6.13 15.09
CA ASN A 534 6.50 -4.90 15.06
C ASN A 534 5.75 -3.67 15.56
N GLN A 535 4.44 -3.75 15.63
CA GLN A 535 3.56 -2.63 15.91
C GLN A 535 2.67 -2.87 17.12
N ARG A 536 3.19 -3.57 18.11
CA ARG A 536 2.49 -3.68 19.37
C ARG A 536 2.36 -2.30 19.99
N VAL A 537 1.15 -1.82 20.07
CA VAL A 537 0.82 -0.65 20.85
C VAL A 537 0.73 -1.10 22.30
N ASN A 538 1.93 -1.25 22.94
CA ASN A 538 2.01 -1.77 24.29
C ASN A 538 1.35 -0.86 25.32
N ASP A 539 1.11 0.38 24.99
CA ASP A 539 0.56 1.44 25.81
C ASP A 539 -0.73 2.04 25.23
N GLY A 540 -1.38 1.33 24.31
CA GLY A 540 -2.69 1.72 23.78
C GLY A 540 -3.75 1.75 24.88
N CYS A 541 -4.86 2.38 24.55
CA CYS A 541 -6.04 2.47 25.41
C CYS A 541 -7.22 1.82 24.66
N LEU A 542 -7.79 0.77 25.21
CA LEU A 542 -9.01 0.20 24.62
C LEU A 542 -10.12 1.24 24.70
N ARG A 543 -10.68 1.63 23.58
CA ARG A 543 -11.77 2.58 23.44
C ARG A 543 -12.92 1.93 22.69
N VAL A 544 -14.12 2.07 23.25
CA VAL A 544 -15.36 1.57 22.66
C VAL A 544 -16.34 2.72 22.53
N ASP A 545 -16.78 3.02 21.32
CA ASP A 545 -17.96 3.85 21.05
C ASP A 545 -19.13 2.93 20.78
N PHE A 546 -20.16 3.00 21.60
CA PHE A 546 -21.37 2.19 21.42
C PHE A 546 -22.31 2.74 20.34
N GLY A 547 -21.92 3.83 19.67
CA GLY A 547 -22.61 4.43 18.53
C GLY A 547 -23.71 5.42 18.92
N ASP A 548 -24.38 5.25 20.04
CA ASP A 548 -25.39 6.15 20.59
C ASP A 548 -25.34 6.16 22.13
N VAL A 549 -26.13 7.02 22.75
CA VAL A 549 -26.26 7.08 24.20
C VAL A 549 -27.28 6.04 24.69
N TYR A 550 -26.87 5.18 25.60
CA TYR A 550 -27.69 4.11 26.16
C TYR A 550 -27.84 4.20 27.67
N GLU A 551 -29.02 3.82 28.17
CA GLU A 551 -29.29 3.52 29.57
C GLU A 551 -28.88 2.06 29.81
N ALA A 552 -27.78 1.84 30.52
CA ALA A 552 -27.26 0.50 30.80
C ALA A 552 -26.81 0.36 32.25
N ASP A 553 -26.74 -0.88 32.73
CA ASP A 553 -26.31 -1.21 34.08
C ASP A 553 -24.87 -1.70 34.10
N GLU A 554 -24.39 -2.24 32.95
CA GLU A 554 -23.16 -2.99 32.90
C GLU A 554 -22.52 -2.99 31.51
N VAL A 555 -21.20 -2.86 31.46
CA VAL A 555 -20.38 -3.23 30.31
C VAL A 555 -19.78 -4.60 30.58
N GLU A 556 -20.02 -5.55 29.70
CA GLU A 556 -19.47 -6.89 29.77
C GLU A 556 -18.46 -7.10 28.62
N ILE A 557 -17.24 -7.53 28.95
CA ILE A 557 -16.18 -7.77 27.98
C ILE A 557 -15.75 -9.24 28.10
N THR A 558 -15.73 -9.95 26.96
CA THR A 558 -15.11 -11.29 26.88
C THR A 558 -13.75 -11.14 26.21
N CYS A 559 -12.69 -11.60 26.88
CA CYS A 559 -11.33 -11.47 26.37
C CYS A 559 -10.48 -12.69 26.73
N PHE A 560 -9.26 -12.72 26.20
CA PHE A 560 -8.28 -13.76 26.49
C PHE A 560 -7.37 -13.35 27.67
N ALA A 561 -7.20 -14.22 28.64
CA ALA A 561 -6.35 -14.04 29.81
C ALA A 561 -5.20 -15.05 29.78
N ILE A 562 -3.97 -14.60 29.61
CA ILE A 562 -2.74 -15.42 29.55
C ILE A 562 -2.41 -15.93 30.96
N TYR A 563 -2.00 -17.20 31.08
CA TYR A 563 -1.55 -17.77 32.36
C TYR A 563 -0.21 -17.22 32.80
N GLU A 564 0.75 -17.13 31.87
CA GLU A 564 2.09 -16.64 32.15
C GLU A 564 2.41 -15.45 31.25
N PRO A 565 2.84 -14.32 31.79
CA PRO A 565 3.25 -13.18 30.98
C PRO A 565 4.44 -13.55 30.09
N ILE A 566 4.34 -13.33 28.82
CA ILE A 566 5.46 -13.34 27.91
C ILE A 566 6.00 -11.91 27.88
N ALA A 567 7.30 -11.74 28.02
CA ALA A 567 7.95 -10.42 28.20
C ALA A 567 7.63 -9.42 27.05
N GLU A 568 7.22 -9.91 25.90
CA GLU A 568 6.89 -9.10 24.72
C GLU A 568 5.37 -8.97 24.46
N VAL A 569 4.55 -9.56 25.31
CA VAL A 569 3.09 -9.41 25.28
C VAL A 569 2.67 -8.44 26.36
N SER A 570 1.87 -7.46 26.02
CA SER A 570 1.37 -6.48 26.98
C SER A 570 0.67 -7.15 28.17
N ALA A 571 0.77 -6.51 29.33
CA ALA A 571 0.03 -6.93 30.51
C ALA A 571 -1.48 -7.02 30.22
N GLN A 572 -2.14 -7.98 30.84
CA GLN A 572 -3.58 -8.10 30.73
C GLN A 572 -4.28 -6.92 31.42
N THR A 573 -5.20 -6.29 30.75
CA THR A 573 -5.86 -5.08 31.22
C THR A 573 -7.27 -5.30 31.78
N TYR A 574 -7.75 -6.54 31.74
CA TYR A 574 -9.09 -6.91 32.23
C TYR A 574 -9.29 -6.72 33.75
N THR A 575 -8.23 -6.36 34.48
CA THR A 575 -8.30 -6.01 35.90
C THR A 575 -8.22 -4.49 36.16
N GLU A 576 -7.98 -3.71 35.11
CA GLU A 576 -7.78 -2.28 35.21
C GLU A 576 -9.11 -1.55 35.45
N GLN A 577 -8.99 -0.40 36.11
CA GLN A 577 -10.10 0.51 36.26
C GLN A 577 -10.43 1.16 34.93
N GLY A 578 -11.68 1.02 34.48
CA GLY A 578 -12.19 1.67 33.30
C GLY A 578 -12.84 3.03 33.60
N SER A 579 -13.25 3.71 32.56
CA SER A 579 -14.10 4.89 32.66
C SER A 579 -15.07 4.97 31.48
N TYR A 580 -16.19 5.64 31.70
CA TYR A 580 -17.23 5.82 30.69
C TYR A 580 -17.76 7.25 30.65
N SER A 581 -18.31 7.63 29.51
CA SER A 581 -18.77 8.98 29.22
C SER A 581 -19.93 8.96 28.23
N VAL A 582 -20.68 10.04 28.16
CA VAL A 582 -21.68 10.32 27.11
C VAL A 582 -21.19 11.33 26.08
N ASP A 583 -20.17 12.12 26.41
CA ASP A 583 -19.82 13.34 25.68
C ASP A 583 -18.31 13.56 25.52
N LEU A 584 -17.48 12.59 25.93
CA LEU A 584 -16.02 12.66 25.97
C LEU A 584 -15.41 13.74 26.87
N LYS A 585 -16.27 14.51 27.58
CA LYS A 585 -15.85 15.60 28.47
C LYS A 585 -15.81 15.15 29.92
N SER A 586 -16.86 14.43 30.32
CA SER A 586 -17.09 14.03 31.71
C SER A 586 -16.98 12.53 31.84
N TRP A 587 -15.93 12.04 32.49
CA TRP A 587 -15.64 10.64 32.66
C TRP A 587 -16.00 10.14 34.05
N GLN A 588 -16.74 9.05 34.11
CA GLN A 588 -17.08 8.35 35.33
C GLN A 588 -16.21 7.09 35.45
N ALA A 589 -15.53 6.97 36.60
CA ALA A 589 -14.71 5.78 36.85
C ALA A 589 -15.60 4.55 37.15
N THR A 590 -15.15 3.39 36.67
CA THR A 590 -15.73 2.09 37.00
C THR A 590 -14.63 1.05 37.16
N ALA A 591 -14.80 0.12 38.06
CA ALA A 591 -13.87 -0.97 38.30
C ALA A 591 -14.50 -2.31 37.91
N PRO A 592 -13.70 -3.32 37.54
CA PRO A 592 -14.20 -4.66 37.30
C PRO A 592 -14.87 -5.20 38.55
N ALA A 593 -16.13 -5.57 38.44
CA ALA A 593 -16.96 -6.04 39.56
C ALA A 593 -17.00 -7.57 39.66
N GLU A 594 -17.02 -8.24 38.54
CA GLU A 594 -17.13 -9.69 38.43
C GLU A 594 -16.25 -10.21 37.32
N ARG A 595 -15.63 -11.37 37.56
CA ARG A 595 -14.86 -12.10 36.56
C ARG A 595 -15.27 -13.56 36.60
N SER A 596 -15.54 -14.12 35.43
CA SER A 596 -15.83 -15.55 35.28
C SER A 596 -15.05 -16.17 34.13
N VAL A 597 -14.66 -17.43 34.26
CA VAL A 597 -14.01 -18.19 33.21
C VAL A 597 -15.09 -18.76 32.30
N VAL A 598 -15.05 -18.44 31.03
CA VAL A 598 -15.95 -18.98 30.00
C VAL A 598 -15.41 -20.30 29.46
N GLU A 599 -14.09 -20.32 29.20
CA GLU A 599 -13.40 -21.50 28.66
C GLU A 599 -11.98 -21.53 29.21
N SER A 600 -11.55 -22.69 29.71
CA SER A 600 -10.23 -22.84 30.27
C SER A 600 -9.27 -23.51 29.30
N ASN A 601 -7.97 -23.18 29.44
CA ASN A 601 -6.86 -23.78 28.71
C ASN A 601 -6.98 -23.65 27.19
N VAL A 602 -7.41 -22.47 26.73
CA VAL A 602 -7.48 -22.12 25.33
C VAL A 602 -6.07 -21.90 24.79
N LYS A 603 -5.74 -22.50 23.68
CA LYS A 603 -4.51 -22.21 22.96
C LYS A 603 -4.72 -21.03 22.03
N SER A 604 -3.93 -20.01 22.20
CA SER A 604 -3.97 -18.85 21.35
C SER A 604 -2.60 -18.58 20.73
N PRO A 605 -2.48 -18.52 19.40
CA PRO A 605 -1.25 -18.13 18.76
C PRO A 605 -0.98 -16.65 19.06
N VAL A 606 0.19 -16.35 19.57
CA VAL A 606 0.71 -14.99 19.69
C VAL A 606 1.82 -14.84 18.66
N VAL A 607 1.67 -13.93 17.73
CA VAL A 607 2.72 -13.64 16.76
C VAL A 607 3.83 -12.90 17.47
N LYS A 608 4.96 -13.55 17.63
CA LYS A 608 6.18 -12.94 18.11
C LYS A 608 6.88 -12.25 16.94
N PHE A 609 7.64 -11.23 17.20
CA PHE A 609 8.39 -10.29 16.36
C PHE A 609 9.04 -10.84 15.05
N SER A 610 8.76 -12.01 14.60
CA SER A 610 9.23 -12.53 13.31
C SER A 610 8.09 -13.29 12.65
N ILE A 611 7.97 -13.11 11.37
CA ILE A 611 7.03 -13.82 10.49
C ILE A 611 7.07 -15.35 10.68
N HIS A 612 8.13 -15.87 11.27
CA HIS A 612 8.36 -17.30 11.46
C HIS A 612 8.11 -17.78 12.88
N ASN A 613 7.88 -16.88 13.83
CA ASN A 613 7.73 -17.23 15.24
C ASN A 613 6.30 -16.99 15.74
N VAL A 614 5.43 -17.93 15.46
CA VAL A 614 4.15 -18.02 16.14
C VAL A 614 4.35 -18.78 17.44
N VAL A 615 4.25 -18.08 18.56
CA VAL A 615 4.25 -18.69 19.88
C VAL A 615 2.83 -18.96 20.30
N CYS A 616 2.51 -20.21 20.56
CA CYS A 616 1.23 -20.57 21.16
C CYS A 616 1.32 -20.37 22.66
N VAL A 617 0.41 -19.58 23.21
CA VAL A 617 0.27 -19.38 24.67
C VAL A 617 -1.03 -20.04 25.14
N ASN A 618 -1.00 -20.51 26.38
CA ASN A 618 -2.18 -21.04 27.04
C ASN A 618 -2.80 -19.95 27.92
N GLY A 619 -4.10 -19.89 27.94
CA GLY A 619 -4.85 -18.95 28.77
C GLY A 619 -6.31 -19.37 28.89
N ASP A 620 -7.08 -18.51 29.52
CA ASP A 620 -8.51 -18.68 29.65
C ASP A 620 -9.26 -17.63 28.82
N ARG A 621 -10.38 -18.00 28.23
CA ARG A 621 -11.39 -17.04 27.79
C ARG A 621 -12.16 -16.60 29.01
N VAL A 622 -12.09 -15.32 29.33
CA VAL A 622 -12.70 -14.76 30.55
C VAL A 622 -13.72 -13.69 30.20
N LYS A 623 -14.73 -13.58 31.03
CA LYS A 623 -15.74 -12.53 30.99
C LYS A 623 -15.50 -11.61 32.19
N VAL A 624 -15.47 -10.30 31.92
CA VAL A 624 -15.26 -9.26 32.92
C VAL A 624 -16.43 -8.27 32.85
N SER A 625 -17.01 -7.96 33.99
CA SER A 625 -18.13 -7.04 34.12
C SER A 625 -17.73 -5.74 34.77
N TYR A 626 -18.13 -4.62 34.19
CA TYR A 626 -17.97 -3.27 34.72
C TYR A 626 -19.34 -2.68 35.02
N LYS A 627 -19.64 -2.42 36.32
CA LYS A 627 -20.93 -1.88 36.72
C LYS A 627 -21.01 -0.37 36.50
N LEU A 628 -22.09 0.07 35.89
CA LEU A 628 -22.38 1.49 35.66
C LEU A 628 -23.23 2.03 36.82
N ASN A 629 -22.97 3.29 37.19
CA ASN A 629 -23.61 3.91 38.37
C ASN A 629 -24.97 4.56 38.06
N GLY A 630 -25.74 3.97 37.13
CA GLY A 630 -27.06 4.50 36.73
C GLY A 630 -27.01 5.73 35.84
N LEU A 631 -25.82 6.10 35.33
CA LEU A 631 -25.63 7.14 34.35
C LEU A 631 -25.62 6.55 32.96
N PRO A 632 -26.15 7.25 31.95
CA PRO A 632 -26.08 6.81 30.58
C PRO A 632 -24.64 6.72 30.06
N ILE A 633 -24.41 5.88 29.04
CA ILE A 633 -23.12 5.63 28.44
C ILE A 633 -23.20 5.70 26.92
N ARG A 634 -22.17 6.26 26.29
CA ARG A 634 -21.85 6.06 24.88
C ARG A 634 -20.43 5.57 24.71
N TYR A 635 -19.48 6.11 25.47
CA TYR A 635 -18.06 5.84 25.34
C TYR A 635 -17.55 5.07 26.57
N PHE A 636 -16.71 4.08 26.31
CA PHE A 636 -16.01 3.33 27.35
C PHE A 636 -14.52 3.23 27.00
N ARG A 637 -13.66 3.31 28.01
CA ARG A 637 -12.21 3.13 27.81
C ARG A 637 -11.54 2.41 28.97
N LEU A 638 -10.48 1.65 28.64
CA LEU A 638 -9.51 1.09 29.56
C LEU A 638 -8.14 1.69 29.31
N PRO A 639 -7.29 1.91 30.34
CA PRO A 639 -6.01 2.63 30.21
C PRO A 639 -4.91 1.85 29.48
N ALA A 640 -5.18 0.65 29.03
CA ALA A 640 -4.27 -0.20 28.30
C ALA A 640 -5.00 -1.08 27.28
N PRO A 641 -4.30 -1.64 26.28
CA PRO A 641 -4.92 -2.51 25.27
C PRO A 641 -5.34 -3.84 25.89
N MET A 642 -6.37 -4.47 25.34
CA MET A 642 -6.73 -5.86 25.63
C MET A 642 -6.30 -6.76 24.49
N ASP A 643 -5.78 -7.92 24.84
CA ASP A 643 -5.43 -8.96 23.89
C ASP A 643 -6.68 -9.80 23.61
N ARG A 644 -7.02 -9.98 22.34
CA ARG A 644 -8.15 -10.79 21.86
C ARG A 644 -9.47 -10.52 22.58
N VAL A 645 -10.12 -9.45 22.21
CA VAL A 645 -11.47 -9.13 22.66
C VAL A 645 -12.47 -9.88 21.77
N TYR A 646 -13.20 -10.83 22.36
CA TYR A 646 -14.22 -11.63 21.64
C TYR A 646 -15.57 -10.94 21.57
N SER A 647 -15.94 -10.20 22.63
CA SER A 647 -17.18 -9.42 22.60
C SER A 647 -17.13 -8.27 23.60
N VAL A 648 -17.83 -7.20 23.28
CA VAL A 648 -18.18 -6.11 24.21
C VAL A 648 -19.70 -5.91 24.14
N ARG A 649 -20.37 -5.96 25.28
CA ARG A 649 -21.82 -5.85 25.33
C ARG A 649 -22.26 -4.83 26.36
N LEU A 650 -23.37 -4.14 26.09
CA LEU A 650 -24.09 -3.37 27.09
C LEU A 650 -25.28 -4.17 27.60
N LEU A 651 -25.44 -4.22 28.92
CA LEU A 651 -26.54 -4.93 29.55
C LEU A 651 -27.44 -3.96 30.34
N LYS A 652 -28.75 -4.19 30.23
CA LYS A 652 -29.78 -3.56 31.05
C LYS A 652 -30.66 -4.65 31.66
N ASP A 653 -30.81 -4.69 32.99
CA ASP A 653 -31.57 -5.74 33.71
C ASP A 653 -31.12 -7.15 33.28
N GLY A 654 -29.82 -7.35 33.08
CA GLY A 654 -29.21 -8.60 32.61
C GLY A 654 -29.51 -9.02 31.16
N ARG A 655 -30.07 -8.12 30.36
CA ARG A 655 -30.33 -8.32 28.92
C ARG A 655 -29.43 -7.44 28.08
N GLU A 656 -28.97 -8.01 26.98
CA GLU A 656 -28.15 -7.31 26.01
C GLU A 656 -28.96 -6.23 25.27
N ILE A 657 -28.33 -5.06 25.08
CA ILE A 657 -28.88 -3.94 24.33
C ILE A 657 -28.37 -4.05 22.88
N ALA A 658 -29.28 -3.91 21.91
CA ALA A 658 -28.89 -3.80 20.50
C ALA A 658 -28.21 -2.45 20.26
N LEU A 659 -27.01 -2.49 19.71
CA LEU A 659 -26.18 -1.31 19.46
C LEU A 659 -26.36 -0.80 18.01
N SER A 660 -26.14 0.49 17.80
CA SER A 660 -26.20 1.13 16.50
C SER A 660 -24.81 1.65 16.11
N ASN A 661 -24.20 1.04 15.09
CA ASN A 661 -22.88 1.40 14.59
C ASN A 661 -21.78 1.50 15.67
N PRO A 662 -21.59 0.46 16.50
CA PRO A 662 -20.54 0.48 17.52
C PRO A 662 -19.16 0.36 16.85
N SER A 663 -18.13 0.87 17.54
CA SER A 663 -16.74 0.73 17.11
C SER A 663 -15.81 0.51 18.30
N VAL A 664 -14.64 -0.05 18.03
CA VAL A 664 -13.60 -0.31 19.02
C VAL A 664 -12.23 0.01 18.44
N ASN A 665 -11.36 0.58 19.27
CA ASN A 665 -9.95 0.70 18.93
C ASN A 665 -9.06 0.61 20.19
N ASN A 666 -7.77 0.39 20.00
CA ASN A 666 -6.76 0.44 21.06
C ASN A 666 -5.40 0.90 20.53
N LEU A 667 -5.38 1.78 19.57
CA LEU A 667 -4.18 2.20 18.86
C LEU A 667 -3.35 3.25 19.59
N GLN A 668 -3.99 4.08 20.41
CA GLN A 668 -3.37 5.25 20.99
C GLN A 668 -3.23 5.12 22.50
N ALA A 669 -2.21 5.78 23.04
CA ALA A 669 -1.95 5.83 24.46
C ALA A 669 -3.12 6.49 25.24
N PRO A 670 -3.25 6.22 26.54
CA PRO A 670 -4.13 6.98 27.42
C PRO A 670 -3.74 8.46 27.44
N PHE A 671 -4.74 9.33 27.72
CA PHE A 671 -4.50 10.76 27.83
C PHE A 671 -3.45 11.08 28.89
N ASP A 672 -2.47 11.90 28.54
CA ASP A 672 -1.46 12.45 29.44
C ASP A 672 -1.52 13.99 29.42
N ARG A 673 -2.08 14.58 30.48
CA ARG A 673 -2.22 16.04 30.62
C ARG A 673 -0.90 16.79 30.53
N GLN A 674 0.24 16.16 30.86
CA GLN A 674 1.55 16.81 30.81
C GLN A 674 2.04 16.96 29.36
N LYS A 675 1.62 16.07 28.49
CA LYS A 675 2.00 16.09 27.08
C LYS A 675 1.12 17.03 26.24
N TRP A 676 -0.18 17.00 26.46
CA TRP A 676 -1.16 17.68 25.59
C TRP A 676 -1.60 19.02 26.20
N THR A 677 -0.86 20.08 25.95
CA THR A 677 -1.03 21.38 26.59
C THR A 677 -1.42 22.51 25.67
N ALA A 678 -1.20 22.38 24.37
CA ALA A 678 -1.42 23.42 23.38
C ALA A 678 -2.26 22.93 22.18
N LEU A 679 -3.08 23.85 21.66
CA LEU A 679 -3.82 23.71 20.42
C LEU A 679 -3.37 24.81 19.45
N GLN A 680 -3.04 24.42 18.23
CA GLN A 680 -2.87 25.35 17.13
C GLN A 680 -4.15 25.35 16.31
N GLU A 681 -4.85 26.48 16.21
CA GLU A 681 -6.18 26.54 15.62
C GLU A 681 -6.32 27.60 14.53
N GLY A 682 -7.31 27.42 13.66
CA GLY A 682 -7.66 28.38 12.62
C GLY A 682 -9.03 28.08 12.00
N ALA A 683 -9.77 29.11 11.67
CA ALA A 683 -11.05 28.98 11.01
C ALA A 683 -10.89 29.07 9.50
N VAL A 684 -11.51 28.13 8.77
CA VAL A 684 -11.56 28.11 7.30
C VAL A 684 -13.02 28.03 6.84
N THR A 685 -13.31 28.63 5.69
CA THR A 685 -14.63 28.51 5.07
C THR A 685 -14.57 27.53 3.91
N LEU A 686 -15.39 26.51 3.98
CA LEU A 686 -15.52 25.52 2.91
C LEU A 686 -16.22 26.17 1.70
N PRO A 687 -15.74 25.98 0.47
CA PRO A 687 -16.38 26.53 -0.72
C PRO A 687 -17.73 25.86 -1.01
N ALA A 688 -18.56 26.52 -1.80
CA ALA A 688 -19.85 25.97 -2.25
C ALA A 688 -19.72 24.73 -3.16
N THR A 689 -18.51 24.41 -3.59
CA THR A 689 -18.20 23.29 -4.49
C THR A 689 -17.86 21.98 -3.77
N VAL A 690 -17.95 21.94 -2.43
CA VAL A 690 -17.71 20.72 -1.65
C VAL A 690 -18.72 19.63 -2.05
N ARG A 691 -18.22 18.42 -2.25
CA ARG A 691 -19.00 17.23 -2.62
C ARG A 691 -18.86 16.14 -1.55
N ASP A 692 -19.77 15.20 -1.54
CA ASP A 692 -19.64 14.00 -0.71
C ASP A 692 -18.36 13.25 -1.03
N GLY A 693 -17.54 12.98 -0.02
CA GLY A 693 -16.27 12.30 -0.12
C GLY A 693 -15.05 13.17 -0.47
N ASP A 694 -15.22 14.49 -0.70
CA ASP A 694 -14.09 15.40 -0.66
C ASP A 694 -13.47 15.40 0.75
N TYR A 695 -12.20 15.78 0.86
CA TYR A 695 -11.48 15.80 2.13
C TYR A 695 -11.09 17.20 2.55
N LEU A 696 -11.27 17.47 3.84
CA LEU A 696 -10.53 18.54 4.50
C LEU A 696 -9.17 17.97 4.92
N ALA A 697 -8.10 18.45 4.29
CA ALA A 697 -6.75 18.03 4.58
C ALA A 697 -6.01 19.08 5.40
N VAL A 698 -5.39 18.66 6.50
CA VAL A 698 -4.55 19.51 7.35
C VAL A 698 -3.11 19.04 7.23
N ALA A 699 -2.32 19.81 6.48
CA ALA A 699 -0.91 19.50 6.22
C ALA A 699 -0.01 20.16 7.25
N LEU A 700 0.64 19.36 8.07
CA LEU A 700 1.63 19.80 9.05
C LEU A 700 3.03 19.75 8.41
N ASN A 701 3.67 20.89 8.32
CA ASN A 701 5.06 20.99 7.84
C ASN A 701 5.95 21.47 8.99
N GLY A 702 6.93 20.67 9.36
CA GLY A 702 7.83 20.91 10.47
C GLY A 702 7.99 19.68 11.37
N VAL A 703 8.54 19.88 12.56
CA VAL A 703 8.79 18.80 13.50
C VAL A 703 7.62 18.64 14.46
N CYS A 704 6.95 17.49 14.39
CA CYS A 704 5.81 17.15 15.26
C CYS A 704 6.17 16.20 16.42
N GLY A 705 7.39 15.66 16.45
CA GLY A 705 7.82 14.60 17.39
C GLY A 705 7.34 13.20 16.96
N GLU A 706 7.84 12.15 17.65
CA GLU A 706 7.53 10.76 17.29
C GLU A 706 6.04 10.42 17.45
N GLU A 707 5.37 11.00 18.42
CA GLU A 707 3.92 10.84 18.62
C GLU A 707 3.13 11.70 17.63
N GLY A 708 3.79 12.60 16.92
CA GLY A 708 3.18 13.51 15.98
C GLY A 708 2.26 14.52 16.63
N ALA A 709 1.15 14.77 15.97
CA ALA A 709 0.08 15.61 16.44
C ALA A 709 -1.26 14.90 16.20
N TYR A 710 -2.35 15.46 16.69
CA TYR A 710 -3.71 15.00 16.39
C TYR A 710 -4.56 16.15 15.92
N CYS A 711 -5.44 15.91 14.96
CA CYS A 711 -6.32 16.92 14.42
C CYS A 711 -7.75 16.69 14.86
N VAL A 712 -8.42 17.81 15.12
CA VAL A 712 -9.85 17.90 15.37
C VAL A 712 -10.44 19.05 14.57
N ALA A 713 -11.73 19.00 14.27
CA ALA A 713 -12.43 20.09 13.64
C ALA A 713 -13.73 20.37 14.37
N GLU A 714 -14.09 21.64 14.56
CA GLU A 714 -15.38 22.02 15.07
C GLU A 714 -16.32 22.34 13.90
N VAL A 715 -17.34 21.48 13.76
CA VAL A 715 -18.37 21.57 12.74
C VAL A 715 -19.71 21.73 13.42
N ASP A 716 -20.44 22.81 13.10
CA ASP A 716 -21.75 23.12 13.72
C ASP A 716 -21.74 23.10 15.27
N GLY A 717 -20.62 23.57 15.87
CA GLY A 717 -20.44 23.62 17.33
C GLY A 717 -20.13 22.31 18.01
N LYS A 718 -19.78 21.24 17.23
CA LYS A 718 -19.34 19.94 17.73
C LYS A 718 -17.93 19.63 17.23
N TRP A 719 -17.09 19.17 18.12
CA TRP A 719 -15.76 18.68 17.76
C TRP A 719 -15.82 17.26 17.19
N VAL A 720 -15.15 17.04 16.07
CA VAL A 720 -14.95 15.75 15.40
C VAL A 720 -13.46 15.51 15.20
N GLY A 721 -13.03 14.26 15.30
CA GLY A 721 -11.65 13.87 15.05
C GLY A 721 -11.42 13.52 13.57
N PHE A 722 -10.17 13.52 13.17
CA PHE A 722 -9.73 13.09 11.85
C PHE A 722 -9.43 11.60 11.90
N PRO A 723 -10.14 10.74 11.16
CA PRO A 723 -9.94 9.31 11.21
C PRO A 723 -8.62 8.87 10.57
N ASP A 724 -8.14 9.61 9.58
CA ASP A 724 -7.00 9.24 8.77
C ASP A 724 -5.84 10.23 8.90
N ARG A 725 -4.64 9.72 8.86
CA ARG A 725 -3.41 10.54 8.82
C ARG A 725 -2.30 9.87 8.04
N ALA A 726 -1.42 10.67 7.45
CA ALA A 726 -0.24 10.22 6.75
C ALA A 726 1.01 11.06 7.07
N PRO A 727 2.16 10.44 7.25
CA PRO A 727 2.32 9.01 7.37
C PRO A 727 1.60 8.48 8.61
N ALA A 728 1.11 7.28 8.53
CA ALA A 728 0.55 6.57 9.68
C ALA A 728 1.64 6.28 10.72
N TYR A 729 1.33 5.49 11.72
CA TYR A 729 2.36 5.09 12.68
C TYR A 729 3.57 4.44 12.02
N ARG A 730 4.63 4.27 12.79
CA ARG A 730 5.63 3.27 12.49
C ARG A 730 4.92 1.93 12.35
N SER A 731 4.72 1.48 11.14
CA SER A 731 4.02 0.23 10.92
C SER A 731 4.97 -0.96 11.05
N ASN A 732 6.21 -0.86 10.61
CA ASN A 732 7.25 -1.85 10.86
C ASN A 732 8.65 -1.30 10.52
N ILE A 733 9.67 -2.16 10.65
CA ILE A 733 11.06 -1.76 10.39
C ILE A 733 11.35 -1.49 8.91
N TRP A 734 10.53 -1.98 8.00
CA TRP A 734 10.71 -1.79 6.57
C TRP A 734 10.38 -0.37 6.12
N GLU A 735 9.49 0.31 6.82
CA GLU A 735 9.09 1.69 6.55
C GLU A 735 9.94 2.75 7.25
N PHE A 736 11.05 2.37 7.82
CA PHE A 736 11.81 3.28 8.66
C PHE A 736 12.25 4.57 7.96
N VAL A 737 12.33 4.58 6.65
CA VAL A 737 12.67 5.79 5.86
C VAL A 737 11.56 6.83 5.96
N VAL A 738 10.30 6.41 5.93
CA VAL A 738 9.13 7.29 6.04
C VAL A 738 8.79 7.58 7.48
N THR A 739 8.71 6.56 8.30
CA THR A 739 8.27 6.66 9.69
C THR A 739 9.28 7.31 10.62
N ARG A 740 10.54 7.40 10.22
CA ARG A 740 11.56 8.16 10.96
C ARG A 740 11.43 9.67 10.80
N THR A 741 10.67 10.12 9.81
CA THR A 741 10.41 11.54 9.70
C THR A 741 9.30 11.90 10.68
N ASP A 742 9.64 12.60 11.71
CA ASP A 742 8.71 13.24 12.63
C ASP A 742 8.17 14.56 12.06
N ARG A 743 8.04 14.63 10.74
CA ARG A 743 7.73 15.82 9.96
C ARG A 743 6.65 15.52 8.92
N ASN A 744 5.96 16.58 8.52
CA ASN A 744 5.07 16.55 7.36
C ASN A 744 3.96 15.51 7.46
N TYR A 745 3.23 15.52 8.55
CA TYR A 745 1.98 14.77 8.68
C TYR A 745 0.85 15.47 7.95
N THR A 746 -0.05 14.70 7.37
CA THR A 746 -1.31 15.21 6.84
C THR A 746 -2.47 14.43 7.43
N TYR A 747 -3.49 15.14 7.88
CA TYR A 747 -4.70 14.59 8.45
C TYR A 747 -5.85 14.81 7.47
N TYR A 748 -6.74 13.83 7.35
CA TYR A 748 -7.84 13.85 6.39
C TYR A 748 -9.16 13.62 7.12
N LEU A 749 -10.11 14.55 6.89
CA LEU A 749 -11.49 14.44 7.35
C LEU A 749 -12.40 14.34 6.13
N PRO A 750 -13.12 13.23 5.93
CA PRO A 750 -14.12 13.13 4.87
C PRO A 750 -15.21 14.19 5.06
N LEU A 751 -15.57 14.87 4.00
CA LEU A 751 -16.61 15.90 3.97
C LEU A 751 -17.88 15.39 3.33
N THR A 752 -18.98 16.01 3.68
CA THR A 752 -20.28 15.83 3.05
C THR A 752 -20.76 17.14 2.39
N ALA A 753 -21.56 17.03 1.34
CA ALA A 753 -22.00 18.18 0.55
C ALA A 753 -22.80 19.22 1.37
N ASP A 754 -23.43 18.84 2.48
CA ASP A 754 -24.14 19.73 3.38
C ASP A 754 -23.22 20.66 4.18
N LEU A 755 -21.92 20.42 4.17
CA LEU A 755 -20.90 21.30 4.76
C LEU A 755 -20.46 22.43 3.82
N ALA A 756 -20.93 22.44 2.57
CA ALA A 756 -20.61 23.48 1.60
C ALA A 756 -20.99 24.88 2.13
N GLY A 757 -20.05 25.82 2.05
CA GLY A 757 -20.24 27.22 2.54
C GLY A 757 -20.14 27.39 4.05
N LYS A 758 -20.00 26.34 4.85
CA LYS A 758 -19.83 26.44 6.30
C LYS A 758 -18.42 26.82 6.69
N THR A 759 -18.30 27.47 7.85
CA THR A 759 -17.02 27.74 8.49
C THR A 759 -16.70 26.59 9.45
N VAL A 760 -15.50 26.04 9.33
CA VAL A 760 -14.97 24.98 10.17
C VAL A 760 -13.77 25.53 10.94
N ASN A 761 -13.72 25.30 12.24
CA ASN A 761 -12.56 25.64 13.05
C ASN A 761 -11.68 24.38 13.17
N VAL A 762 -10.49 24.43 12.59
CA VAL A 762 -9.52 23.34 12.63
C VAL A 762 -8.61 23.51 13.84
N GLY A 763 -8.38 22.44 14.59
CA GLY A 763 -7.49 22.40 15.73
C GLY A 763 -6.46 21.29 15.62
N VAL A 764 -5.20 21.62 15.86
CA VAL A 764 -4.08 20.67 15.89
C VAL A 764 -3.58 20.60 17.33
N LEU A 765 -3.77 19.46 17.98
CA LEU A 765 -3.21 19.15 19.28
C LEU A 765 -1.73 18.85 19.13
N LEU A 766 -0.90 19.53 19.90
CA LEU A 766 0.54 19.41 19.84
C LEU A 766 1.08 18.71 21.10
N SER A 767 1.81 17.62 20.86
CA SER A 767 2.55 16.93 21.91
C SER A 767 3.76 17.76 22.34
N ASN A 768 3.95 17.92 23.65
CA ASN A 768 5.10 18.61 24.22
C ASN A 768 5.27 20.09 23.81
N GLY A 769 4.16 20.76 23.49
CA GLY A 769 4.13 22.20 23.22
C GLY A 769 4.37 22.57 21.76
N VAL A 770 4.41 23.87 21.52
CA VAL A 770 4.53 24.46 20.19
C VAL A 770 5.96 24.33 19.68
N LYS A 771 6.09 24.02 18.40
CA LYS A 771 7.34 24.07 17.64
C LYS A 771 7.35 25.33 16.78
N ASP A 772 8.39 26.14 16.88
CA ASP A 772 8.49 27.46 16.23
C ASP A 772 8.48 27.38 14.69
N ASP A 773 8.79 26.20 14.11
CA ASP A 773 8.85 25.97 12.67
C ASP A 773 7.65 25.18 12.12
N LEU A 774 6.63 24.87 12.96
CA LEU A 774 5.47 24.10 12.52
C LEU A 774 4.44 25.02 11.84
N THR A 775 4.10 24.71 10.60
CA THR A 775 2.97 25.30 9.90
C THR A 775 1.86 24.27 9.68
N CYS A 776 0.61 24.73 9.78
CA CYS A 776 -0.58 23.89 9.61
C CYS A 776 -1.44 24.49 8.49
N ASP A 777 -1.20 24.03 7.27
CA ASP A 777 -1.93 24.47 6.08
C ASP A 777 -3.19 23.62 5.88
N VAL A 778 -4.31 24.28 5.59
CA VAL A 778 -5.61 23.62 5.42
C VAL A 778 -6.03 23.68 3.96
N TRP A 779 -6.37 22.52 3.41
CA TRP A 779 -6.69 22.32 2.01
C TRP A 779 -8.04 21.61 1.85
N LEU A 780 -8.75 21.93 0.78
CA LEU A 780 -9.80 21.06 0.24
C LEU A 780 -9.17 20.16 -0.82
N CYS A 781 -9.27 18.86 -0.63
CA CYS A 781 -8.82 17.87 -1.60
C CYS A 781 -10.03 17.18 -2.24
N PRO A 782 -10.01 16.97 -3.56
CA PRO A 782 -11.08 16.22 -4.22
C PRO A 782 -11.10 14.76 -3.75
N ARG A 783 -12.25 14.12 -3.90
CA ARG A 783 -12.38 12.67 -3.74
C ARG A 783 -11.52 11.95 -4.77
N HIS A 784 -10.91 10.87 -4.34
CA HIS A 784 -10.09 9.99 -5.19
C HIS A 784 -10.85 8.76 -5.65
#